data_0acf46f7ca56526c911c29c0e322ff9c
#
_entry.id   0acf46f7ca56526c911c29c0e322ff9c
#
_cell.length_a   1.000
_cell.length_b   1.000
_cell.length_c   1.000
_cell.angle_alpha   90.00
_cell.angle_beta   90.00
_cell.angle_gamma   90.00
#
_symmetry.space_group_name_H-M   'P 1'
#
loop_
_entity.id
_entity.type
_entity.pdbx_description
1 polymer ?
#
loop_
_entity_poly.entity_id
_entity_poly.type
_entity_poly.pdbx_seq_one_letter_code
_entity_poly.pdbx_strand_id
1 'polypeptide(L)'
;MGRRRRGAREGKKDMKQQLVRVALAAPRVHIAAPEKNVDEMLRLLRGCLDAQVLLLPELAVTGYTCGDLFHQTALIDAAWRETLRLAQGAAELGFAGLVAVGVPVRAHGRLFNCAAYLYGGEPVALVPKTCLPNYAEFYEKRWFAPAGARRADTLLLPGPRGKLLEVPFGEDLLLADREGAVVIGTDVCEDLWVPVPPSSYACLAGANLVLNPSASNETVTKEEYRRQLVTAQAARCCCAYAYASAGRTESTTDLVFSGHGMICENGTMLAETLWPEPGQVLQAVVDLEKTGAERVLHNSFLEQTGGPAWRTVRLAGSLVCPAPQAALAQRPLERLPFVPATEEGLRTRCAAIARIQATGLAQRMEKAGFRRLVIGVSGGLDSTLALLAARDAMEQLGLPAAGILGVSMPCVGTTKRTRGNAQALAELLGAEYREIDIRAAVEQHLRDLGHAPEVYDVTFENAQARERTQLLMDLANQENALVVGTGDLSELALGWCTYNGDHMSMYGVNASVPKTLVKALVGWHAKRLGEQNPRIQAVLLDILDTPISPELLPVGADGELVQRTEETLGKYDLHDFALYHMLRGGYGPERIFEMARLAWPELEPDYIRTTLTTFYRRFFSQQFKRSCLPDGPKVGSVSLSPRGDWRMPSDADPAEFLKF
;
A
#
# COMPACT_ATOMS: atom_id res chain seq x y z
N MET A 1 -42.29 28.60 31.74
CA MET A 1 -42.73 27.76 30.64
C MET A 1 -41.55 27.37 29.75
N GLY A 2 -41.01 26.18 30.02
CA GLY A 2 -39.81 25.70 29.33
C GLY A 2 -40.18 24.97 28.04
N ARG A 3 -39.58 25.33 26.94
CA ARG A 3 -39.53 24.50 25.73
C ARG A 3 -38.17 23.83 25.63
N ARG A 4 -38.13 22.54 25.98
CA ARG A 4 -37.01 21.65 25.65
C ARG A 4 -36.94 21.50 24.12
N ARG A 5 -35.90 22.04 23.50
CA ARG A 5 -35.52 21.68 22.13
C ARG A 5 -34.94 20.26 22.16
N ARG A 6 -35.67 19.31 21.65
CA ARG A 6 -35.14 17.99 21.25
C ARG A 6 -34.23 18.25 20.04
N GLY A 7 -32.93 18.18 20.25
CA GLY A 7 -31.98 18.12 19.14
C GLY A 7 -32.19 16.82 18.36
N ALA A 8 -32.57 16.94 17.12
CA ALA A 8 -32.51 15.85 16.17
C ALA A 8 -31.03 15.41 16.07
N ARG A 9 -30.78 14.15 16.38
CA ARG A 9 -29.54 13.48 15.96
C ARG A 9 -29.61 13.43 14.43
N GLU A 10 -28.94 14.36 13.76
CA GLU A 10 -28.62 14.20 12.35
C GLU A 10 -27.78 12.92 12.23
N GLY A 11 -28.33 11.96 11.47
CA GLY A 11 -27.67 10.70 11.20
C GLY A 11 -26.28 10.98 10.61
N LYS A 12 -25.23 10.44 11.24
CA LYS A 12 -23.91 10.33 10.62
C LYS A 12 -24.12 9.78 9.21
N LYS A 13 -23.78 10.55 8.18
CA LYS A 13 -23.63 10.01 6.84
C LYS A 13 -22.48 9.02 6.95
N ASP A 14 -22.79 7.73 7.01
CA ASP A 14 -21.78 6.69 6.86
C ASP A 14 -21.03 6.98 5.56
N MET A 15 -19.79 7.39 5.65
CA MET A 15 -18.89 7.41 4.49
C MET A 15 -18.78 5.96 4.06
N LYS A 16 -19.46 5.61 2.97
CA LYS A 16 -19.45 4.25 2.42
C LYS A 16 -18.04 3.97 1.95
N GLN A 17 -17.32 3.13 2.69
CA GLN A 17 -16.02 2.61 2.26
C GLN A 17 -16.19 1.94 0.90
N GLN A 18 -15.38 2.31 -0.09
CA GLN A 18 -15.49 1.81 -1.46
C GLN A 18 -14.78 0.46 -1.61
N LEU A 19 -15.22 -0.52 -0.79
CA LEU A 19 -14.73 -1.89 -0.84
C LEU A 19 -15.57 -2.72 -1.79
N VAL A 20 -14.94 -3.49 -2.68
CA VAL A 20 -15.61 -4.36 -3.65
C VAL A 20 -15.04 -5.77 -3.55
N ARG A 21 -15.88 -6.77 -3.29
CA ARG A 21 -15.45 -8.17 -3.37
C ARG A 21 -15.56 -8.64 -4.81
N VAL A 22 -14.42 -8.98 -5.38
CA VAL A 22 -14.27 -9.52 -6.73
C VAL A 22 -14.03 -11.01 -6.63
N ALA A 23 -14.82 -11.78 -7.37
CA ALA A 23 -14.67 -13.23 -7.54
C ALA A 23 -14.24 -13.55 -8.98
N LEU A 24 -13.33 -14.50 -9.13
CA LEU A 24 -12.89 -15.06 -10.41
C LEU A 24 -13.06 -16.56 -10.39
N ALA A 25 -13.39 -17.17 -11.53
CA ALA A 25 -13.31 -18.61 -11.65
C ALA A 25 -13.15 -19.06 -13.10
N ALA A 26 -12.41 -20.16 -13.32
CA ALA A 26 -12.41 -20.91 -14.55
C ALA A 26 -13.42 -22.08 -14.39
N PRO A 27 -14.63 -22.01 -14.98
CA PRO A 27 -15.60 -23.10 -14.90
C PRO A 27 -15.08 -24.34 -15.61
N ARG A 28 -15.67 -25.49 -15.31
CA ARG A 28 -15.54 -26.65 -16.18
C ARG A 28 -16.21 -26.35 -17.51
N VAL A 29 -15.46 -26.37 -18.60
CA VAL A 29 -15.97 -26.10 -19.95
C VAL A 29 -16.19 -27.42 -20.70
N HIS A 30 -17.32 -27.48 -21.37
CA HIS A 30 -17.68 -28.51 -22.37
C HIS A 30 -17.71 -27.81 -23.72
N ILE A 31 -16.77 -28.15 -24.60
CA ILE A 31 -16.57 -27.46 -25.88
C ILE A 31 -17.85 -27.53 -26.73
N ALA A 32 -18.28 -26.38 -27.22
CA ALA A 32 -19.49 -26.18 -28.02
C ALA A 32 -20.80 -26.65 -27.35
N ALA A 33 -20.85 -26.66 -26.00
CA ALA A 33 -22.04 -27.04 -25.23
C ALA A 33 -22.47 -25.93 -24.25
N PRO A 34 -23.02 -24.80 -24.75
CA PRO A 34 -23.38 -23.62 -23.94
C PRO A 34 -24.29 -23.95 -22.75
N GLU A 35 -25.26 -24.85 -22.91
CA GLU A 35 -26.18 -25.24 -21.84
C GLU A 35 -25.42 -25.82 -20.62
N LYS A 36 -24.53 -26.79 -20.87
CA LYS A 36 -23.71 -27.42 -19.82
C LYS A 36 -22.77 -26.43 -19.17
N ASN A 37 -22.19 -25.53 -19.97
CA ASN A 37 -21.28 -24.51 -19.48
C ASN A 37 -21.99 -23.53 -18.54
N VAL A 38 -23.21 -23.12 -18.88
CA VAL A 38 -24.02 -22.23 -18.00
C VAL A 38 -24.47 -22.96 -16.74
N ASP A 39 -24.76 -24.28 -16.80
CA ASP A 39 -25.04 -25.06 -15.59
C ASP A 39 -23.85 -25.05 -14.61
N GLU A 40 -22.63 -25.20 -15.15
CA GLU A 40 -21.39 -25.10 -14.35
C GLU A 40 -21.24 -23.70 -13.75
N MET A 41 -21.48 -22.65 -14.54
CA MET A 41 -21.40 -21.26 -14.06
C MET A 41 -22.42 -20.97 -12.97
N LEU A 42 -23.66 -21.43 -13.11
CA LEU A 42 -24.71 -21.27 -12.08
C LEU A 42 -24.40 -22.06 -10.81
N ARG A 43 -23.76 -23.24 -10.94
CA ARG A 43 -23.28 -24.00 -9.78
C ARG A 43 -22.20 -23.26 -9.02
N LEU A 44 -21.21 -22.74 -9.75
CA LEU A 44 -20.12 -21.96 -9.23
C LEU A 44 -20.60 -20.69 -8.53
N LEU A 45 -21.56 -19.99 -9.10
CA LEU A 45 -22.13 -18.75 -8.57
C LEU A 45 -22.70 -18.92 -7.15
N ARG A 46 -23.25 -20.10 -6.82
CA ARG A 46 -23.73 -20.40 -5.45
C ARG A 46 -22.63 -20.31 -4.39
N GLY A 47 -21.39 -20.47 -4.76
CA GLY A 47 -20.22 -20.37 -3.87
C GLY A 47 -19.71 -18.94 -3.66
N CYS A 48 -20.28 -17.93 -4.36
CA CYS A 48 -19.81 -16.53 -4.30
C CYS A 48 -20.95 -15.50 -4.35
N LEU A 49 -22.11 -15.83 -3.78
CA LEU A 49 -23.30 -14.93 -3.78
C LEU A 49 -23.06 -13.60 -3.07
N ASP A 50 -22.06 -13.53 -2.22
CA ASP A 50 -21.64 -12.33 -1.49
C ASP A 50 -20.65 -11.44 -2.27
N ALA A 51 -20.20 -11.86 -3.46
CA ALA A 51 -19.37 -11.05 -4.33
C ALA A 51 -20.18 -9.94 -5.03
N GLN A 52 -19.56 -8.80 -5.27
CA GLN A 52 -20.16 -7.70 -6.04
C GLN A 52 -19.86 -7.83 -7.52
N VAL A 53 -18.78 -8.52 -7.88
CA VAL A 53 -18.38 -8.79 -9.26
C VAL A 53 -17.92 -10.24 -9.38
N LEU A 54 -18.46 -10.97 -10.35
CA LEU A 54 -17.96 -12.26 -10.79
C LEU A 54 -17.41 -12.13 -12.20
N LEU A 55 -16.15 -12.46 -12.40
CA LEU A 55 -15.48 -12.48 -13.69
C LEU A 55 -15.25 -13.94 -14.12
N LEU A 56 -15.75 -14.30 -15.29
CA LEU A 56 -15.56 -15.56 -15.96
C LEU A 56 -14.72 -15.39 -17.24
N PRO A 57 -14.04 -16.44 -17.76
CA PRO A 57 -13.11 -16.33 -18.87
C PRO A 57 -13.73 -15.90 -20.19
N GLU A 58 -12.86 -15.55 -21.13
CA GLU A 58 -13.16 -15.27 -22.54
C GLU A 58 -13.84 -16.48 -23.19
N LEU A 59 -14.92 -16.24 -23.94
CA LEU A 59 -15.73 -17.25 -24.65
C LEU A 59 -16.19 -18.42 -23.77
N ALA A 60 -16.23 -18.25 -22.44
CA ALA A 60 -16.54 -19.33 -21.51
C ALA A 60 -17.93 -19.96 -21.73
N VAL A 61 -18.88 -19.23 -22.33
CA VAL A 61 -20.22 -19.76 -22.64
C VAL A 61 -20.14 -20.87 -23.67
N THR A 62 -19.23 -20.81 -24.65
CA THR A 62 -19.06 -21.83 -25.70
C THR A 62 -17.86 -22.73 -25.46
N GLY A 63 -16.85 -22.27 -24.76
CA GLY A 63 -15.45 -22.66 -24.83
C GLY A 63 -14.71 -21.84 -25.88
N TYR A 64 -13.45 -21.52 -25.58
CA TYR A 64 -12.56 -20.76 -26.47
C TYR A 64 -12.15 -21.59 -27.69
N THR A 65 -11.95 -22.89 -27.52
CA THR A 65 -11.36 -23.79 -28.49
C THR A 65 -12.39 -24.43 -29.43
N CYS A 66 -13.50 -23.75 -29.76
CA CYS A 66 -14.54 -24.24 -30.64
C CYS A 66 -14.14 -24.31 -32.13
N GLY A 67 -13.06 -23.65 -32.54
CA GLY A 67 -12.59 -23.63 -33.91
C GLY A 67 -13.66 -23.18 -34.94
N ASP A 68 -13.75 -23.82 -36.06
CA ASP A 68 -14.72 -23.49 -37.14
C ASP A 68 -16.19 -23.70 -36.74
N LEU A 69 -16.48 -24.29 -35.57
CA LEU A 69 -17.83 -24.31 -35.02
C LEU A 69 -18.39 -22.93 -34.74
N PHE A 70 -17.54 -21.91 -34.57
CA PHE A 70 -17.98 -20.53 -34.49
C PHE A 70 -18.70 -20.03 -35.75
N HIS A 71 -18.54 -20.69 -36.91
CA HIS A 71 -19.33 -20.38 -38.09
C HIS A 71 -20.75 -20.97 -38.05
N GLN A 72 -21.04 -21.86 -37.10
CA GLN A 72 -22.33 -22.54 -37.02
C GLN A 72 -23.37 -21.69 -36.28
N THR A 73 -24.45 -21.33 -36.95
CA THR A 73 -25.56 -20.54 -36.40
C THR A 73 -26.12 -21.16 -35.11
N ALA A 74 -26.26 -22.49 -35.11
CA ALA A 74 -26.79 -23.21 -33.96
C ALA A 74 -25.98 -22.99 -32.67
N LEU A 75 -24.64 -22.91 -32.77
CA LEU A 75 -23.79 -22.65 -31.60
C LEU A 75 -23.96 -21.22 -31.12
N ILE A 76 -23.98 -20.24 -32.04
CA ILE A 76 -24.08 -18.81 -31.68
C ILE A 76 -25.46 -18.47 -31.06
N ASP A 77 -26.54 -19.02 -31.64
CA ASP A 77 -27.89 -18.84 -31.14
C ASP A 77 -28.06 -19.50 -29.74
N ALA A 78 -27.48 -20.70 -29.56
CA ALA A 78 -27.42 -21.36 -28.27
C ALA A 78 -26.62 -20.55 -27.25
N ALA A 79 -25.44 -20.00 -27.62
CA ALA A 79 -24.61 -19.21 -26.75
C ALA A 79 -25.37 -17.96 -26.23
N TRP A 80 -26.09 -17.26 -27.10
CA TRP A 80 -26.86 -16.10 -26.67
C TRP A 80 -28.04 -16.49 -25.76
N ARG A 81 -28.81 -17.52 -26.13
CA ARG A 81 -29.92 -18.03 -25.29
C ARG A 81 -29.43 -18.41 -23.88
N GLU A 82 -28.29 -19.13 -23.81
CA GLU A 82 -27.74 -19.58 -22.54
C GLU A 82 -27.13 -18.40 -21.72
N THR A 83 -26.63 -17.35 -22.39
CA THR A 83 -26.22 -16.11 -21.71
C THR A 83 -27.41 -15.43 -21.01
N LEU A 84 -28.59 -15.41 -21.66
CA LEU A 84 -29.82 -14.92 -21.02
C LEU A 84 -30.24 -15.80 -19.84
N ARG A 85 -30.11 -17.14 -19.97
CA ARG A 85 -30.37 -18.07 -18.88
C ARG A 85 -29.41 -17.86 -17.70
N LEU A 86 -28.14 -17.58 -17.96
CA LEU A 86 -27.15 -17.24 -16.92
C LEU A 86 -27.58 -15.96 -16.19
N ALA A 87 -27.98 -14.92 -16.91
CA ALA A 87 -28.43 -13.66 -16.30
C ALA A 87 -29.67 -13.90 -15.39
N GLN A 88 -30.68 -14.59 -15.88
CA GLN A 88 -31.89 -14.90 -15.11
C GLN A 88 -31.57 -15.79 -13.91
N GLY A 89 -30.81 -16.87 -14.12
CA GLY A 89 -30.42 -17.78 -13.06
C GLY A 89 -29.58 -17.13 -11.97
N ALA A 90 -28.73 -16.17 -12.31
CA ALA A 90 -28.00 -15.37 -11.33
C ALA A 90 -28.95 -14.56 -10.44
N ALA A 91 -29.95 -13.90 -11.03
CA ALA A 91 -30.97 -13.16 -10.27
C ALA A 91 -31.86 -14.09 -9.42
N GLU A 92 -32.24 -15.25 -9.94
CA GLU A 92 -33.02 -16.25 -9.21
C GLU A 92 -32.26 -16.84 -8.01
N LEU A 93 -30.93 -16.98 -8.12
CA LEU A 93 -30.05 -17.37 -7.02
C LEU A 93 -29.86 -16.26 -5.98
N GLY A 94 -30.37 -15.04 -6.22
CA GLY A 94 -30.20 -13.90 -5.33
C GLY A 94 -28.86 -13.19 -5.47
N PHE A 95 -28.12 -13.42 -6.57
CA PHE A 95 -26.87 -12.69 -6.82
C PHE A 95 -27.16 -11.22 -7.18
N ALA A 96 -26.82 -10.31 -6.29
CA ALA A 96 -27.03 -8.87 -6.47
C ALA A 96 -25.88 -8.15 -7.19
N GLY A 97 -24.82 -8.87 -7.53
CA GLY A 97 -23.63 -8.35 -8.19
C GLY A 97 -23.71 -8.35 -9.71
N LEU A 98 -22.60 -7.98 -10.33
CA LEU A 98 -22.38 -7.97 -11.77
C LEU A 98 -21.64 -9.25 -12.20
N VAL A 99 -22.15 -9.96 -13.21
CA VAL A 99 -21.43 -11.06 -13.86
C VAL A 99 -20.83 -10.57 -15.18
N ALA A 100 -19.53 -10.79 -15.36
CA ALA A 100 -18.83 -10.59 -16.63
C ALA A 100 -18.43 -11.96 -17.21
N VAL A 101 -18.84 -12.25 -18.45
CA VAL A 101 -18.60 -13.55 -19.09
C VAL A 101 -18.32 -13.40 -20.58
N GLY A 102 -17.36 -14.19 -21.09
CA GLY A 102 -17.04 -14.21 -22.52
C GLY A 102 -18.09 -14.97 -23.35
N VAL A 103 -18.57 -14.35 -24.45
CA VAL A 103 -19.58 -14.89 -25.34
C VAL A 103 -19.37 -14.43 -26.80
N PRO A 104 -19.55 -15.31 -27.82
CA PRO A 104 -19.57 -14.88 -29.21
C PRO A 104 -20.93 -14.22 -29.54
N VAL A 105 -20.89 -13.04 -30.19
CA VAL A 105 -22.12 -12.28 -30.56
C VAL A 105 -22.11 -11.98 -32.05
N ARG A 106 -23.19 -12.35 -32.76
CA ARG A 106 -23.38 -11.99 -34.16
C ARG A 106 -24.07 -10.62 -34.28
N ALA A 107 -23.42 -9.71 -35.00
CA ALA A 107 -23.96 -8.39 -35.27
C ALA A 107 -23.53 -7.89 -36.65
N HIS A 108 -24.43 -7.28 -37.42
CA HIS A 108 -24.15 -6.63 -38.71
C HIS A 108 -23.41 -7.54 -39.72
N GLY A 109 -23.76 -8.83 -39.77
CA GLY A 109 -23.12 -9.80 -40.66
C GLY A 109 -21.71 -10.21 -40.24
N ARG A 110 -21.31 -9.94 -39.02
CA ARG A 110 -20.01 -10.30 -38.42
C ARG A 110 -20.20 -10.99 -37.09
N LEU A 111 -19.16 -11.69 -36.66
CA LEU A 111 -19.09 -12.34 -35.35
C LEU A 111 -18.08 -11.55 -34.50
N PHE A 112 -18.42 -11.25 -33.26
CA PHE A 112 -17.57 -10.56 -32.29
C PHE A 112 -17.33 -11.44 -31.07
N ASN A 113 -16.12 -11.45 -30.57
CA ASN A 113 -15.76 -12.01 -29.29
C ASN A 113 -15.99 -10.92 -28.23
N CYS A 114 -16.96 -11.13 -27.33
CA CYS A 114 -17.43 -10.10 -26.41
C CYS A 114 -17.32 -10.52 -24.96
N ALA A 115 -17.02 -9.56 -24.10
CA ALA A 115 -17.37 -9.62 -22.70
C ALA A 115 -18.82 -9.16 -22.52
N ALA A 116 -19.70 -10.04 -22.08
CA ALA A 116 -21.08 -9.72 -21.74
C ALA A 116 -21.18 -9.40 -20.25
N TYR A 117 -21.86 -8.30 -19.93
CA TYR A 117 -22.13 -7.88 -18.57
C TYR A 117 -23.59 -8.11 -18.23
N LEU A 118 -23.84 -8.90 -17.17
CA LEU A 118 -25.16 -9.33 -16.74
C LEU A 118 -25.45 -8.78 -15.35
N TYR A 119 -26.56 -8.07 -15.20
CA TYR A 119 -26.98 -7.46 -13.96
C TYR A 119 -28.50 -7.46 -13.81
N GLY A 120 -29.01 -7.81 -12.63
CA GLY A 120 -30.46 -7.77 -12.35
C GLY A 120 -31.31 -8.69 -13.24
N GLY A 121 -30.72 -9.78 -13.76
CA GLY A 121 -31.41 -10.77 -14.62
C GLY A 121 -31.35 -10.48 -16.11
N GLU A 122 -30.67 -9.40 -16.55
CA GLU A 122 -30.59 -9.00 -17.96
C GLU A 122 -29.14 -8.68 -18.36
N PRO A 123 -28.77 -8.81 -19.66
CA PRO A 123 -27.53 -8.27 -20.20
C PRO A 123 -27.63 -6.73 -20.26
N VAL A 124 -26.65 -6.04 -19.67
CA VAL A 124 -26.60 -4.58 -19.56
C VAL A 124 -25.57 -3.94 -20.49
N ALA A 125 -24.57 -4.68 -20.96
CA ALA A 125 -23.59 -4.22 -21.91
C ALA A 125 -22.87 -5.38 -22.59
N LEU A 126 -22.37 -5.13 -23.80
CA LEU A 126 -21.51 -6.02 -24.58
C LEU A 126 -20.26 -5.26 -25.01
N VAL A 127 -19.09 -5.69 -24.56
CA VAL A 127 -17.81 -5.08 -24.93
C VAL A 127 -17.05 -6.04 -25.86
N PRO A 128 -16.96 -5.75 -27.16
CA PRO A 128 -16.22 -6.57 -28.10
C PRO A 128 -14.71 -6.38 -27.94
N LYS A 129 -13.95 -7.47 -28.15
CA LYS A 129 -12.48 -7.49 -28.13
C LYS A 129 -11.91 -6.53 -29.18
N THR A 130 -10.98 -5.70 -28.75
CA THR A 130 -10.36 -4.68 -29.60
C THR A 130 -9.24 -5.27 -30.45
N CYS A 131 -8.36 -6.03 -29.85
CA CYS A 131 -7.18 -6.61 -30.48
C CYS A 131 -7.35 -8.13 -30.65
N LEU A 132 -7.38 -8.59 -31.90
CA LEU A 132 -7.50 -10.02 -32.20
C LEU A 132 -6.13 -10.60 -32.53
N PRO A 133 -5.58 -11.54 -31.71
CA PRO A 133 -4.32 -12.19 -32.01
C PRO A 133 -4.45 -13.03 -33.28
N ASN A 134 -3.48 -12.92 -34.18
CA ASN A 134 -3.44 -13.65 -35.44
C ASN A 134 -1.99 -13.94 -35.84
N TYR A 135 -1.29 -14.58 -34.92
CA TYR A 135 0.12 -14.99 -35.03
C TYR A 135 0.35 -16.25 -34.22
N ALA A 136 1.41 -17.00 -34.55
CA ALA A 136 1.78 -18.28 -33.92
C ALA A 136 0.55 -19.20 -33.81
N GLU A 137 0.21 -19.64 -32.61
CA GLU A 137 -0.92 -20.53 -32.35
C GLU A 137 -2.31 -19.85 -32.38
N PHE A 138 -2.36 -18.52 -32.51
CA PHE A 138 -3.61 -17.76 -32.52
C PHE A 138 -4.01 -17.35 -33.94
N TYR A 139 -5.30 -17.53 -34.28
CA TYR A 139 -5.90 -17.18 -35.57
C TYR A 139 -7.34 -16.68 -35.41
N GLU A 140 -7.59 -15.81 -34.40
CA GLU A 140 -8.94 -15.32 -34.10
C GLU A 140 -9.58 -14.53 -35.24
N LYS A 141 -8.80 -13.89 -36.09
CA LYS A 141 -9.32 -13.17 -37.28
C LYS A 141 -9.99 -14.07 -38.29
N ARG A 142 -9.82 -15.40 -38.18
CA ARG A 142 -10.55 -16.36 -38.97
C ARG A 142 -12.05 -16.34 -38.67
N TRP A 143 -12.41 -16.05 -37.43
CA TRP A 143 -13.80 -16.11 -36.95
C TRP A 143 -14.36 -14.76 -36.56
N PHE A 144 -13.57 -13.91 -35.95
CA PHE A 144 -14.04 -12.70 -35.27
C PHE A 144 -13.60 -11.43 -35.98
N ALA A 145 -14.44 -10.40 -35.87
CA ALA A 145 -14.13 -9.04 -36.26
C ALA A 145 -13.68 -8.23 -35.01
N PRO A 146 -12.70 -7.31 -35.15
CA PRO A 146 -12.30 -6.43 -34.07
C PRO A 146 -13.39 -5.43 -33.72
N ALA A 147 -13.38 -4.89 -32.50
CA ALA A 147 -14.37 -3.93 -32.00
C ALA A 147 -14.60 -2.74 -32.95
N GLY A 148 -13.55 -2.15 -33.51
CA GLY A 148 -13.63 -1.03 -34.48
C GLY A 148 -14.38 -1.35 -35.77
N ALA A 149 -14.75 -2.63 -36.03
CA ALA A 149 -15.58 -3.04 -37.16
C ALA A 149 -17.10 -2.95 -36.86
N ARG A 150 -17.50 -2.53 -35.66
CA ARG A 150 -18.91 -2.32 -35.28
C ARG A 150 -19.55 -1.22 -36.10
N ARG A 151 -20.88 -1.29 -36.29
CA ARG A 151 -21.66 -0.32 -37.07
C ARG A 151 -22.77 0.35 -36.29
N ALA A 152 -22.92 0.00 -35.01
CA ALA A 152 -23.91 0.56 -34.10
C ALA A 152 -23.36 0.55 -32.67
N ASP A 153 -23.84 1.46 -31.88
CA ASP A 153 -23.52 1.66 -30.48
C ASP A 153 -24.42 0.84 -29.54
N THR A 154 -25.45 0.22 -30.12
CA THR A 154 -26.45 -0.58 -29.44
C THR A 154 -26.90 -1.71 -30.36
N LEU A 155 -27.16 -2.89 -29.79
CA LEU A 155 -27.71 -4.03 -30.53
C LEU A 155 -29.13 -4.33 -30.08
N LEU A 156 -30.00 -4.66 -31.02
CA LEU A 156 -31.31 -5.25 -30.78
C LEU A 156 -31.16 -6.78 -30.84
N LEU A 157 -31.20 -7.43 -29.71
CA LEU A 157 -30.95 -8.87 -29.60
C LEU A 157 -32.21 -9.61 -29.08
N PRO A 158 -32.41 -10.89 -29.48
CA PRO A 158 -33.50 -11.67 -28.92
C PRO A 158 -33.44 -11.75 -27.40
N GLY A 159 -34.53 -11.42 -26.73
CA GLY A 159 -34.70 -11.53 -25.29
C GLY A 159 -35.76 -12.58 -24.91
N PRO A 160 -36.07 -12.73 -23.62
CA PRO A 160 -37.09 -13.66 -23.13
C PRO A 160 -38.45 -13.41 -23.76
N ARG A 161 -39.21 -14.48 -24.02
CA ARG A 161 -40.58 -14.45 -24.55
C ARG A 161 -40.75 -13.69 -25.87
N GLY A 162 -39.71 -13.64 -26.71
CA GLY A 162 -39.75 -12.94 -28.00
C GLY A 162 -39.63 -11.42 -27.93
N LYS A 163 -39.38 -10.85 -26.75
CA LYS A 163 -39.02 -9.43 -26.61
C LYS A 163 -37.66 -9.16 -27.22
N LEU A 164 -37.47 -8.01 -27.85
CA LEU A 164 -36.12 -7.54 -28.22
C LEU A 164 -35.52 -6.75 -27.07
N LEU A 165 -34.27 -7.03 -26.77
CA LEU A 165 -33.47 -6.29 -25.79
C LEU A 165 -32.57 -5.32 -26.53
N GLU A 166 -32.56 -4.08 -26.09
CA GLU A 166 -31.63 -3.05 -26.54
C GLU A 166 -30.41 -3.07 -25.62
N VAL A 167 -29.27 -3.54 -26.13
CA VAL A 167 -28.05 -3.72 -25.33
C VAL A 167 -26.94 -2.80 -25.85
N PRO A 168 -26.38 -1.90 -25.01
CA PRO A 168 -25.19 -1.11 -25.36
C PRO A 168 -24.04 -1.98 -25.85
N PHE A 169 -23.40 -1.57 -26.95
CA PHE A 169 -22.36 -2.33 -27.63
C PHE A 169 -21.20 -1.43 -28.02
N GLY A 170 -19.98 -1.81 -27.65
CA GLY A 170 -18.76 -1.09 -28.03
C GLY A 170 -17.61 -1.26 -27.06
N GLU A 171 -16.41 -1.01 -27.58
CA GLU A 171 -15.15 -0.97 -26.81
C GLU A 171 -15.01 0.29 -25.95
N ASP A 172 -15.83 1.27 -26.19
CA ASP A 172 -15.87 2.59 -25.55
C ASP A 172 -16.87 2.65 -24.37
N LEU A 173 -17.21 1.49 -23.78
CA LEU A 173 -18.15 1.42 -22.67
C LEU A 173 -17.46 1.38 -21.32
N LEU A 174 -17.92 2.23 -20.40
CA LEU A 174 -17.70 2.11 -18.96
C LEU A 174 -18.99 1.64 -18.29
N LEU A 175 -18.88 0.75 -17.30
CA LEU A 175 -20.01 0.37 -16.48
C LEU A 175 -19.83 1.02 -15.09
N ALA A 176 -20.79 1.85 -14.68
CA ALA A 176 -20.76 2.50 -13.39
C ALA A 176 -21.89 1.98 -12.50
N ASP A 177 -21.61 1.76 -11.23
CA ASP A 177 -22.67 1.50 -10.25
C ASP A 177 -23.57 2.75 -10.07
N ARG A 178 -24.63 2.61 -9.30
CA ARG A 178 -25.62 3.69 -9.15
C ARG A 178 -25.01 5.01 -8.68
N GLU A 179 -24.10 4.93 -7.73
CA GLU A 179 -23.45 6.10 -7.14
C GLU A 179 -22.22 6.58 -7.94
N GLY A 180 -21.69 5.78 -8.84
CA GLY A 180 -20.45 6.05 -9.56
C GLY A 180 -19.19 5.80 -8.71
N ALA A 181 -19.33 5.06 -7.61
CA ALA A 181 -18.21 4.68 -6.75
C ALA A 181 -17.35 3.58 -7.39
N VAL A 182 -17.97 2.69 -8.14
CA VAL A 182 -17.34 1.62 -8.90
C VAL A 182 -17.55 1.90 -10.37
N VAL A 183 -16.47 2.12 -11.10
CA VAL A 183 -16.48 2.33 -12.55
C VAL A 183 -15.58 1.29 -13.20
N ILE A 184 -16.19 0.43 -14.03
CA ILE A 184 -15.53 -0.73 -14.62
C ILE A 184 -15.13 -0.42 -16.06
N GLY A 185 -13.85 -0.68 -16.39
CA GLY A 185 -13.31 -0.77 -17.75
C GLY A 185 -13.04 -2.22 -18.12
N THR A 186 -12.87 -2.49 -19.41
CA THR A 186 -12.70 -3.84 -19.95
C THR A 186 -11.47 -3.93 -20.82
N ASP A 187 -10.63 -4.95 -20.59
CA ASP A 187 -9.75 -5.54 -21.59
C ASP A 187 -10.26 -6.97 -21.90
N VAL A 188 -10.07 -7.48 -23.10
CA VAL A 188 -10.34 -8.88 -23.41
C VAL A 188 -9.04 -9.53 -23.90
N CYS A 189 -8.44 -10.33 -23.04
CA CYS A 189 -7.24 -11.15 -23.31
C CYS A 189 -6.10 -10.35 -23.97
N GLU A 190 -5.97 -10.41 -25.32
CA GLU A 190 -4.93 -9.76 -26.12
C GLU A 190 -4.89 -8.24 -25.93
N ASP A 191 -5.99 -7.64 -25.52
CA ASP A 191 -6.05 -6.18 -25.26
C ASP A 191 -5.02 -5.74 -24.22
N LEU A 192 -4.65 -6.61 -23.26
CA LEU A 192 -3.60 -6.33 -22.27
C LEU A 192 -2.17 -6.42 -22.86
N TRP A 193 -1.96 -7.17 -23.96
CA TRP A 193 -0.63 -7.49 -24.48
C TRP A 193 -0.10 -6.43 -25.46
N VAL A 194 -0.96 -5.53 -25.92
CA VAL A 194 -0.59 -4.46 -26.85
C VAL A 194 0.13 -3.31 -26.12
N PRO A 195 0.91 -2.47 -26.82
CA PRO A 195 1.66 -1.37 -26.20
C PRO A 195 0.81 -0.39 -25.40
N VAL A 196 -0.44 -0.13 -25.84
CA VAL A 196 -1.40 0.73 -25.13
C VAL A 196 -2.72 -0.04 -24.99
N PRO A 197 -2.92 -0.75 -23.88
CA PRO A 197 -4.17 -1.46 -23.60
C PRO A 197 -5.38 -0.51 -23.57
N PRO A 198 -6.58 -0.94 -24.02
CA PRO A 198 -7.83 -0.17 -23.89
C PRO A 198 -8.10 0.30 -22.47
N SER A 199 -7.75 -0.51 -21.47
CA SER A 199 -7.87 -0.15 -20.06
C SER A 199 -7.08 1.11 -19.67
N SER A 200 -6.01 1.47 -20.37
CA SER A 200 -5.29 2.73 -20.14
C SER A 200 -6.21 3.94 -20.38
N TYR A 201 -6.92 3.95 -21.49
CA TYR A 201 -7.88 5.00 -21.82
C TYR A 201 -9.14 4.93 -20.95
N ALA A 202 -9.62 3.72 -20.64
CA ALA A 202 -10.75 3.53 -19.73
C ALA A 202 -10.46 4.12 -18.34
N CYS A 203 -9.26 3.91 -17.81
CA CYS A 203 -8.84 4.46 -16.52
C CYS A 203 -8.68 5.98 -16.56
N LEU A 204 -8.18 6.56 -17.65
CA LEU A 204 -8.16 8.02 -17.87
C LEU A 204 -9.57 8.60 -17.96
N ALA A 205 -10.53 7.83 -18.46
CA ALA A 205 -11.96 8.19 -18.51
C ALA A 205 -12.71 7.93 -17.19
N GLY A 206 -12.03 7.44 -16.15
CA GLY A 206 -12.60 7.27 -14.79
C GLY A 206 -12.75 5.84 -14.29
N ALA A 207 -12.44 4.80 -15.09
CA ALA A 207 -12.48 3.43 -14.60
C ALA A 207 -11.50 3.24 -13.43
N ASN A 208 -11.96 2.62 -12.35
CA ASN A 208 -11.17 2.29 -11.15
C ASN A 208 -11.08 0.79 -10.88
N LEU A 209 -11.83 -0.02 -11.63
CA LEU A 209 -11.73 -1.48 -11.67
C LEU A 209 -11.69 -1.92 -13.13
N VAL A 210 -10.72 -2.73 -13.52
CA VAL A 210 -10.61 -3.33 -14.86
C VAL A 210 -10.89 -4.81 -14.77
N LEU A 211 -11.75 -5.31 -15.66
CA LEU A 211 -12.06 -6.73 -15.80
C LEU A 211 -11.48 -7.25 -17.12
N ASN A 212 -10.71 -8.33 -17.03
CA ASN A 212 -10.09 -8.96 -18.20
C ASN A 212 -10.46 -10.46 -18.28
N PRO A 213 -11.57 -10.80 -18.97
CA PRO A 213 -11.80 -12.17 -19.38
C PRO A 213 -10.78 -12.58 -20.44
N SER A 214 -10.09 -13.71 -20.21
CA SER A 214 -8.98 -14.17 -21.03
C SER A 214 -9.10 -15.63 -21.40
N ALA A 215 -8.37 -16.03 -22.47
CA ALA A 215 -8.08 -17.42 -22.84
C ALA A 215 -6.61 -17.49 -23.29
N SER A 216 -5.71 -17.31 -22.33
CA SER A 216 -4.27 -17.36 -22.57
C SER A 216 -3.75 -18.76 -22.29
N ASN A 217 -3.18 -19.42 -23.33
CA ASN A 217 -2.55 -20.72 -23.20
C ASN A 217 -1.27 -20.65 -22.37
N GLU A 218 -0.81 -21.80 -21.87
CA GLU A 218 0.44 -21.92 -21.14
C GLU A 218 1.60 -22.31 -22.04
N THR A 219 2.70 -21.61 -21.85
CA THR A 219 4.05 -21.97 -22.29
C THR A 219 5.03 -21.64 -21.18
N VAL A 220 6.22 -22.24 -21.20
CA VAL A 220 7.26 -21.98 -20.17
C VAL A 220 7.52 -20.48 -20.07
N THR A 221 7.53 -19.94 -18.85
CA THR A 221 7.73 -18.53 -18.48
C THR A 221 6.59 -17.55 -18.80
N LYS A 222 5.55 -17.97 -19.54
CA LYS A 222 4.44 -17.08 -19.92
C LYS A 222 3.61 -16.62 -18.70
N GLU A 223 3.49 -17.46 -17.68
CA GLU A 223 2.81 -17.12 -16.43
C GLU A 223 3.43 -15.91 -15.75
N GLU A 224 4.77 -15.87 -15.67
CA GLU A 224 5.52 -14.78 -15.04
C GLU A 224 5.36 -13.47 -15.84
N TYR A 225 5.47 -13.56 -17.17
CA TYR A 225 5.26 -12.39 -18.03
C TYR A 225 3.82 -11.85 -17.92
N ARG A 226 2.83 -12.73 -17.86
CA ARG A 226 1.42 -12.36 -17.65
C ARG A 226 1.21 -11.67 -16.30
N ARG A 227 1.82 -12.18 -15.24
CA ARG A 227 1.81 -11.57 -13.91
C ARG A 227 2.39 -10.16 -13.94
N GLN A 228 3.52 -9.96 -14.62
CA GLN A 228 4.16 -8.66 -14.81
C GLN A 228 3.25 -7.69 -15.56
N LEU A 229 2.60 -8.10 -16.65
CA LEU A 229 1.66 -7.26 -17.39
C LEU A 229 0.48 -6.80 -16.52
N VAL A 230 -0.17 -7.73 -15.80
CA VAL A 230 -1.32 -7.43 -14.94
C VAL A 230 -0.92 -6.47 -13.81
N THR A 231 0.18 -6.75 -13.11
CA THR A 231 0.64 -5.91 -12.01
C THR A 231 1.10 -4.53 -12.48
N ALA A 232 1.83 -4.46 -13.60
CA ALA A 232 2.28 -3.20 -14.18
C ALA A 232 1.11 -2.34 -14.68
N GLN A 233 0.08 -2.94 -15.28
CA GLN A 233 -1.10 -2.22 -15.74
C GLN A 233 -1.93 -1.69 -14.56
N ALA A 234 -2.15 -2.51 -13.52
CA ALA A 234 -2.83 -2.08 -12.30
C ALA A 234 -2.10 -0.91 -11.61
N ALA A 235 -0.76 -0.95 -11.55
CA ALA A 235 0.06 0.12 -10.96
C ALA A 235 0.01 1.41 -11.79
N ARG A 236 0.23 1.30 -13.10
CA ARG A 236 0.27 2.45 -14.02
C ARG A 236 -1.06 3.18 -14.10
N CYS A 237 -2.16 2.43 -14.08
CA CYS A 237 -3.51 2.96 -14.16
C CYS A 237 -4.10 3.34 -12.79
N CYS A 238 -3.37 3.15 -11.68
CA CYS A 238 -3.88 3.35 -10.32
C CYS A 238 -5.28 2.75 -10.16
N CYS A 239 -5.44 1.45 -10.45
CA CYS A 239 -6.73 0.77 -10.46
C CYS A 239 -6.66 -0.61 -9.80
N ALA A 240 -7.82 -1.18 -9.50
CA ALA A 240 -7.95 -2.61 -9.30
C ALA A 240 -8.03 -3.31 -10.66
N TYR A 241 -7.38 -4.46 -10.80
CA TYR A 241 -7.35 -5.24 -12.04
C TYR A 241 -7.64 -6.71 -11.74
N ALA A 242 -8.69 -7.25 -12.36
CA ALA A 242 -9.11 -8.63 -12.24
C ALA A 242 -8.92 -9.35 -13.58
N TYR A 243 -8.21 -10.47 -13.56
CA TYR A 243 -7.87 -11.27 -14.73
C TYR A 243 -8.32 -12.71 -14.52
N ALA A 244 -9.14 -13.26 -15.40
CA ALA A 244 -9.62 -14.63 -15.35
C ALA A 244 -9.38 -15.35 -16.69
N SER A 245 -8.52 -16.38 -16.71
CA SER A 245 -8.19 -17.11 -17.92
C SER A 245 -8.95 -18.45 -18.02
N ALA A 246 -9.14 -18.92 -19.26
CA ALA A 246 -9.66 -20.25 -19.56
C ALA A 246 -8.86 -21.35 -18.86
N GLY A 247 -9.56 -22.40 -18.43
CA GLY A 247 -8.98 -23.48 -17.64
C GLY A 247 -8.67 -24.74 -18.43
N ARG A 248 -8.12 -25.72 -17.71
CA ARG A 248 -7.62 -27.02 -18.24
C ARG A 248 -8.66 -27.91 -18.93
N THR A 249 -9.91 -27.48 -18.99
CA THR A 249 -10.99 -28.23 -19.65
C THR A 249 -11.32 -27.76 -21.06
N GLU A 250 -10.57 -26.77 -21.57
CA GLU A 250 -10.53 -26.45 -22.99
C GLU A 250 -9.90 -27.58 -23.81
N SER A 251 -10.10 -27.59 -25.14
CA SER A 251 -9.51 -28.60 -26.01
C SER A 251 -7.98 -28.56 -25.95
N THR A 252 -7.37 -29.74 -25.92
CA THR A 252 -5.91 -29.92 -25.86
C THR A 252 -5.32 -30.32 -27.21
N THR A 253 -5.97 -29.94 -28.32
CA THR A 253 -5.46 -30.27 -29.68
C THR A 253 -4.00 -29.84 -29.84
N ASP A 254 -3.71 -28.55 -29.56
CA ASP A 254 -2.34 -27.98 -29.60
C ASP A 254 -1.99 -27.14 -28.37
N LEU A 255 -2.97 -26.76 -27.56
CA LEU A 255 -2.82 -25.80 -26.47
C LEU A 255 -3.27 -26.38 -25.15
N VAL A 256 -2.69 -25.87 -24.06
CA VAL A 256 -3.13 -26.15 -22.70
C VAL A 256 -3.37 -24.82 -21.98
N PHE A 257 -4.43 -24.76 -21.18
CA PHE A 257 -4.83 -23.57 -20.42
C PHE A 257 -4.80 -23.86 -18.93
N SER A 258 -4.24 -22.93 -18.15
CA SER A 258 -4.04 -23.13 -16.70
C SER A 258 -5.21 -22.69 -15.84
N GLY A 259 -6.10 -21.83 -16.32
CA GLY A 259 -7.10 -21.16 -15.48
C GLY A 259 -6.50 -20.08 -14.58
N HIS A 260 -5.38 -19.46 -14.99
CA HIS A 260 -4.71 -18.42 -14.21
C HIS A 260 -5.68 -17.30 -13.85
N GLY A 261 -5.87 -17.08 -12.54
CA GLY A 261 -6.70 -16.01 -11.98
C GLY A 261 -5.85 -15.07 -11.14
N MET A 262 -6.03 -13.75 -11.32
CA MET A 262 -5.29 -12.71 -10.60
C MET A 262 -6.20 -11.56 -10.21
N ILE A 263 -6.07 -11.07 -8.97
CA ILE A 263 -6.71 -9.83 -8.49
C ILE A 263 -5.62 -8.93 -7.95
N CYS A 264 -5.40 -7.80 -8.61
CA CYS A 264 -4.40 -6.81 -8.25
C CYS A 264 -5.04 -5.48 -7.84
N GLU A 265 -4.34 -4.71 -7.02
CA GLU A 265 -4.72 -3.35 -6.61
C GLU A 265 -3.47 -2.46 -6.61
N ASN A 266 -3.44 -1.41 -7.43
CA ASN A 266 -2.27 -0.51 -7.54
C ASN A 266 -0.93 -1.25 -7.67
N GLY A 267 -0.90 -2.33 -8.47
CA GLY A 267 0.29 -3.15 -8.67
C GLY A 267 0.60 -4.17 -7.58
N THR A 268 -0.20 -4.23 -6.52
CA THR A 268 -0.07 -5.25 -5.48
C THR A 268 -0.97 -6.44 -5.80
N MET A 269 -0.41 -7.65 -5.86
CA MET A 269 -1.18 -8.88 -5.99
C MET A 269 -1.91 -9.16 -4.68
N LEU A 270 -3.25 -9.13 -4.70
CA LEU A 270 -4.08 -9.45 -3.54
C LEU A 270 -4.40 -10.95 -3.46
N ALA A 271 -4.67 -11.55 -4.62
CA ALA A 271 -4.94 -12.98 -4.73
C ALA A 271 -4.53 -13.50 -6.11
N GLU A 272 -4.00 -14.70 -6.15
CA GLU A 272 -3.58 -15.39 -7.36
C GLU A 272 -3.86 -16.87 -7.27
N THR A 273 -4.24 -17.49 -8.39
CA THR A 273 -4.34 -18.94 -8.52
C THR A 273 -3.81 -19.37 -9.89
N LEU A 274 -3.03 -20.43 -9.91
CA LEU A 274 -2.51 -21.08 -11.11
C LEU A 274 -2.85 -22.57 -11.04
N TRP A 275 -3.36 -23.14 -12.13
CA TRP A 275 -3.84 -24.53 -12.20
C TRP A 275 -4.93 -24.87 -11.17
N PRO A 276 -5.97 -24.00 -10.97
CA PRO A 276 -7.05 -24.33 -10.04
C PRO A 276 -7.84 -25.57 -10.49
N GLU A 277 -8.54 -26.18 -9.54
CA GLU A 277 -9.59 -27.13 -9.90
C GLU A 277 -10.71 -26.42 -10.69
N PRO A 278 -11.28 -27.06 -11.74
CA PRO A 278 -12.37 -26.45 -12.49
C PRO A 278 -13.54 -26.04 -11.59
N GLY A 279 -13.90 -24.77 -11.64
CA GLY A 279 -14.95 -24.20 -10.78
C GLY A 279 -14.48 -23.73 -9.39
N GLN A 280 -13.18 -23.84 -9.09
CA GLN A 280 -12.60 -23.20 -7.89
C GLN A 280 -12.72 -21.69 -8.03
N VAL A 281 -13.26 -21.04 -7.01
CA VAL A 281 -13.43 -19.58 -6.96
C VAL A 281 -12.27 -18.96 -6.23
N LEU A 282 -11.62 -17.97 -6.85
CA LEU A 282 -10.67 -17.06 -6.23
C LEU A 282 -11.41 -15.77 -5.87
N GLN A 283 -11.24 -15.27 -4.65
CA GLN A 283 -11.86 -14.02 -4.22
C GLN A 283 -10.87 -13.10 -3.52
N ALA A 284 -11.03 -11.78 -3.72
CA ALA A 284 -10.38 -10.76 -2.91
C ALA A 284 -11.28 -9.53 -2.79
N VAL A 285 -11.06 -8.76 -1.72
CA VAL A 285 -11.70 -7.45 -1.54
C VAL A 285 -10.72 -6.39 -2.01
N VAL A 286 -11.10 -5.61 -3.03
CA VAL A 286 -10.35 -4.45 -3.52
C VAL A 286 -10.84 -3.17 -2.86
N ASP A 287 -9.96 -2.20 -2.72
CA ASP A 287 -10.19 -0.92 -2.08
C ASP A 287 -10.06 0.23 -3.09
N LEU A 288 -11.19 0.69 -3.60
CA LEU A 288 -11.21 1.73 -4.62
C LEU A 288 -11.01 3.14 -4.05
N GLU A 289 -11.20 3.33 -2.72
CA GLU A 289 -10.85 4.58 -2.06
C GLU A 289 -9.34 4.81 -2.07
N LYS A 290 -8.55 3.76 -1.80
CA LYS A 290 -7.10 3.80 -1.92
C LYS A 290 -6.64 4.12 -3.35
N THR A 291 -7.25 3.49 -4.36
CA THR A 291 -6.92 3.80 -5.76
C THR A 291 -7.23 5.25 -6.11
N GLY A 292 -8.34 5.79 -5.60
CA GLY A 292 -8.71 7.20 -5.74
C GLY A 292 -7.71 8.16 -5.08
N ALA A 293 -7.29 7.86 -3.86
CA ALA A 293 -6.28 8.65 -3.14
C ALA A 293 -4.92 8.68 -3.90
N GLU A 294 -4.48 7.56 -4.43
CA GLU A 294 -3.25 7.50 -5.26
C GLU A 294 -3.36 8.39 -6.51
N ARG A 295 -4.51 8.41 -7.19
CA ARG A 295 -4.71 9.27 -8.37
C ARG A 295 -4.65 10.75 -8.02
N VAL A 296 -5.17 11.16 -6.87
CA VAL A 296 -5.09 12.55 -6.38
C VAL A 296 -3.64 12.94 -6.09
N LEU A 297 -2.84 12.03 -5.54
CA LEU A 297 -1.42 12.27 -5.25
C LEU A 297 -0.56 12.30 -6.52
N HIS A 298 -0.91 11.50 -7.54
CA HIS A 298 -0.20 11.41 -8.82
C HIS A 298 -0.82 12.34 -9.87
N ASN A 299 -0.64 13.63 -9.74
CA ASN A 299 -1.23 14.64 -10.63
C ASN A 299 -0.91 14.41 -12.12
N SER A 300 0.26 13.87 -12.44
CA SER A 300 0.63 13.51 -13.82
C SER A 300 -0.27 12.45 -14.45
N PHE A 301 -1.00 11.65 -13.65
CA PHE A 301 -2.00 10.72 -14.17
C PHE A 301 -3.14 11.48 -14.88
N LEU A 302 -3.65 12.55 -14.27
CA LEU A 302 -4.76 13.35 -14.81
C LEU A 302 -4.32 14.36 -15.87
N GLU A 303 -3.02 14.61 -16.02
CA GLU A 303 -2.45 15.45 -17.07
C GLU A 303 -2.44 14.76 -18.45
N GLN A 304 -2.62 13.44 -18.47
CA GLN A 304 -2.71 12.70 -19.73
C GLN A 304 -4.02 13.06 -20.45
N THR A 305 -3.88 13.63 -21.64
CA THR A 305 -5.01 14.02 -22.49
C THR A 305 -5.02 13.16 -23.75
N GLY A 306 -6.21 12.96 -24.30
CA GLY A 306 -6.40 12.17 -25.50
C GLY A 306 -7.06 10.81 -25.19
N GLY A 307 -7.56 10.19 -26.21
CA GLY A 307 -8.32 8.95 -26.14
C GLY A 307 -9.72 9.12 -26.72
N PRO A 308 -10.44 8.03 -26.96
CA PRO A 308 -11.81 8.06 -27.46
C PRO A 308 -12.77 8.67 -26.44
N ALA A 309 -13.90 9.15 -26.91
CA ALA A 309 -15.03 9.48 -26.04
C ALA A 309 -15.61 8.18 -25.46
N TRP A 310 -15.89 8.17 -24.15
CA TRP A 310 -16.44 7.01 -23.45
C TRP A 310 -17.92 7.20 -23.13
N ARG A 311 -18.70 6.14 -23.34
CA ARG A 311 -20.10 6.05 -22.95
C ARG A 311 -20.22 5.29 -21.63
N THR A 312 -21.06 5.78 -20.72
CA THR A 312 -21.25 5.13 -19.41
C THR A 312 -22.61 4.45 -19.32
N VAL A 313 -22.60 3.15 -19.09
CA VAL A 313 -23.77 2.37 -18.71
C VAL A 313 -23.90 2.39 -17.20
N ARG A 314 -25.00 2.98 -16.69
CA ARG A 314 -25.23 3.09 -15.24
C ARG A 314 -26.12 1.97 -14.75
N LEU A 315 -25.61 1.22 -13.78
CA LEU A 315 -26.37 0.13 -13.11
C LEU A 315 -27.37 0.72 -12.11
N ALA A 316 -28.49 -0.01 -11.91
CA ALA A 316 -29.54 0.42 -10.99
C ALA A 316 -29.16 0.28 -9.50
N GLY A 317 -28.17 -0.52 -9.16
CA GLY A 317 -27.72 -0.77 -7.78
C GLY A 317 -26.26 -0.41 -7.53
N SER A 318 -25.85 -0.58 -6.29
CA SER A 318 -24.48 -0.37 -5.83
C SER A 318 -23.66 -1.66 -5.97
N LEU A 319 -22.40 -1.53 -6.35
CA LEU A 319 -21.40 -2.60 -6.35
C LEU A 319 -20.41 -2.49 -5.18
N VAL A 320 -20.67 -1.61 -4.22
CA VAL A 320 -19.89 -1.51 -2.98
C VAL A 320 -20.38 -2.56 -1.98
N CYS A 321 -19.48 -3.18 -1.24
CA CYS A 321 -19.79 -4.16 -0.21
C CYS A 321 -20.80 -3.57 0.81
N PRO A 322 -21.94 -4.24 1.06
CA PRO A 322 -22.96 -3.74 1.99
C PRO A 322 -22.52 -3.80 3.46
N ALA A 323 -21.52 -4.63 3.79
CA ALA A 323 -20.95 -4.80 5.12
C ALA A 323 -19.44 -4.47 5.10
N PRO A 324 -19.06 -3.18 5.09
CA PRO A 324 -17.68 -2.76 4.87
C PRO A 324 -16.72 -3.25 5.95
N GLN A 325 -17.13 -3.37 7.22
CA GLN A 325 -16.28 -3.89 8.31
C GLN A 325 -15.92 -5.36 8.08
N ALA A 326 -16.91 -6.19 7.68
CA ALA A 326 -16.67 -7.59 7.36
C ALA A 326 -15.81 -7.76 6.11
N ALA A 327 -15.95 -6.89 5.12
CA ALA A 327 -15.11 -6.86 3.93
C ALA A 327 -13.68 -6.44 4.27
N LEU A 328 -13.51 -5.42 5.11
CA LEU A 328 -12.20 -4.94 5.56
C LEU A 328 -11.44 -6.03 6.32
N ALA A 329 -12.11 -6.84 7.13
CA ALA A 329 -11.52 -7.96 7.87
C ALA A 329 -10.96 -9.07 6.96
N GLN A 330 -11.36 -9.13 5.70
CA GLN A 330 -10.85 -10.10 4.73
C GLN A 330 -9.63 -9.59 3.95
N ARG A 331 -9.26 -8.33 4.13
CA ARG A 331 -8.05 -7.78 3.52
C ARG A 331 -6.81 -8.13 4.35
N PRO A 332 -5.66 -8.36 3.70
CA PRO A 332 -4.41 -8.47 4.43
C PRO A 332 -4.10 -7.14 5.14
N LEU A 333 -4.08 -7.16 6.47
CA LEU A 333 -3.73 -6.01 7.30
C LEU A 333 -2.38 -6.28 7.99
N GLU A 334 -1.34 -5.65 7.49
CA GLU A 334 0.00 -5.73 8.10
C GLU A 334 0.08 -4.82 9.31
N ARG A 335 0.42 -5.35 10.48
CA ARG A 335 0.62 -4.59 11.72
C ARG A 335 1.78 -3.59 11.58
N LEU A 336 2.82 -4.00 10.91
CA LEU A 336 4.05 -3.23 10.71
C LEU A 336 4.23 -2.91 9.22
N PRO A 337 3.46 -1.94 8.65
CA PRO A 337 3.41 -1.75 7.20
C PRO A 337 4.73 -1.25 6.59
N PHE A 338 5.64 -0.74 7.41
CA PHE A 338 6.98 -0.36 6.97
C PHE A 338 7.97 -1.53 6.92
N VAL A 339 7.68 -2.63 7.64
CA VAL A 339 8.57 -3.78 7.79
C VAL A 339 8.05 -4.94 6.94
N PRO A 340 8.81 -5.46 5.95
CA PRO A 340 8.39 -6.60 5.16
C PRO A 340 8.13 -7.84 6.01
N ALA A 341 7.06 -8.56 5.70
CA ALA A 341 6.69 -9.78 6.43
C ALA A 341 7.61 -10.98 6.12
N THR A 342 8.26 -11.00 4.95
CA THR A 342 9.15 -12.11 4.53
C THR A 342 10.61 -11.79 4.86
N GLU A 343 11.40 -12.81 5.22
CA GLU A 343 12.82 -12.65 5.53
C GLU A 343 13.62 -12.11 4.33
N GLU A 344 13.34 -12.61 3.13
CA GLU A 344 13.99 -12.14 1.90
C GLU A 344 13.63 -10.69 1.58
N GLY A 345 12.35 -10.32 1.71
CA GLY A 345 11.88 -8.94 1.54
C GLY A 345 12.52 -8.01 2.57
N LEU A 346 12.64 -8.45 3.83
CA LEU A 346 13.29 -7.71 4.90
C LEU A 346 14.78 -7.50 4.58
N ARG A 347 15.50 -8.56 4.22
CA ARG A 347 16.92 -8.52 3.84
C ARG A 347 17.18 -7.53 2.71
N THR A 348 16.40 -7.63 1.63
CA THR A 348 16.53 -6.78 0.44
C THR A 348 16.23 -5.32 0.77
N ARG A 349 15.16 -5.05 1.52
CA ARG A 349 14.75 -3.69 1.90
C ARG A 349 15.76 -3.05 2.84
N CYS A 350 16.23 -3.76 3.88
CA CYS A 350 17.23 -3.24 4.81
C CYS A 350 18.54 -2.89 4.10
N ALA A 351 19.02 -3.76 3.20
CA ALA A 351 20.22 -3.48 2.41
C ALA A 351 20.08 -2.23 1.53
N ALA A 352 18.90 -2.04 0.89
CA ALA A 352 18.64 -0.87 0.08
C ALA A 352 18.58 0.41 0.94
N ILE A 353 17.91 0.38 2.09
CA ILE A 353 17.81 1.52 3.01
C ILE A 353 19.19 1.92 3.55
N ALA A 354 19.98 0.96 4.05
CA ALA A 354 21.32 1.23 4.55
C ALA A 354 22.21 1.87 3.46
N ARG A 355 22.11 1.40 2.21
CA ARG A 355 22.80 2.00 1.08
C ARG A 355 22.36 3.43 0.82
N ILE A 356 21.04 3.72 0.85
CA ILE A 356 20.52 5.08 0.65
C ILE A 356 21.00 6.02 1.75
N GLN A 357 20.94 5.60 3.02
CA GLN A 357 21.41 6.38 4.17
C GLN A 357 22.90 6.70 4.04
N ALA A 358 23.72 5.69 3.81
CA ALA A 358 25.18 5.84 3.68
C ALA A 358 25.57 6.71 2.47
N THR A 359 24.94 6.49 1.31
CA THR A 359 25.23 7.27 0.09
C THR A 359 24.83 8.74 0.26
N GLY A 360 23.67 9.01 0.87
CA GLY A 360 23.24 10.38 1.14
C GLY A 360 24.21 11.14 2.04
N LEU A 361 24.67 10.50 3.12
CA LEU A 361 25.65 11.08 4.04
C LEU A 361 27.03 11.24 3.37
N ALA A 362 27.52 10.22 2.67
CA ALA A 362 28.79 10.26 1.95
C ALA A 362 28.82 11.42 0.93
N GLN A 363 27.77 11.58 0.14
CA GLN A 363 27.66 12.66 -0.83
C GLN A 363 27.62 14.04 -0.16
N ARG A 364 26.95 14.18 0.99
CA ARG A 364 26.93 15.42 1.76
C ARG A 364 28.33 15.76 2.27
N MET A 365 29.05 14.79 2.81
CA MET A 365 30.43 14.97 3.29
C MET A 365 31.36 15.40 2.15
N GLU A 366 31.33 14.69 1.04
CA GLU A 366 32.18 14.96 -0.12
C GLU A 366 31.97 16.38 -0.66
N LYS A 367 30.72 16.78 -0.88
CA LYS A 367 30.38 18.09 -1.45
C LYS A 367 30.60 19.26 -0.49
N ALA A 368 30.43 19.04 0.81
CA ALA A 368 30.71 20.04 1.83
C ALA A 368 32.19 20.08 2.27
N GLY A 369 33.01 19.13 1.78
CA GLY A 369 34.45 19.07 2.09
C GLY A 369 34.78 18.48 3.46
N PHE A 370 33.81 17.82 4.15
CA PHE A 370 34.05 17.21 5.45
C PHE A 370 34.68 15.82 5.31
N ARG A 371 35.61 15.53 6.19
CA ARG A 371 36.25 14.21 6.30
C ARG A 371 36.01 13.54 7.66
N ARG A 372 35.35 14.24 8.59
CA ARG A 372 35.02 13.79 9.93
C ARG A 372 33.53 13.97 10.19
N LEU A 373 32.98 13.15 11.10
CA LEU A 373 31.60 13.19 11.56
C LEU A 373 31.58 13.31 13.09
N VAL A 374 30.61 14.02 13.63
CA VAL A 374 30.28 14.06 15.07
C VAL A 374 28.89 13.51 15.26
N ILE A 375 28.73 12.57 16.18
CA ILE A 375 27.44 11.91 16.47
C ILE A 375 27.24 11.83 17.97
N GLY A 376 26.10 12.30 18.48
CA GLY A 376 25.68 12.01 19.85
C GLY A 376 25.29 10.55 20.00
N VAL A 377 25.99 9.76 20.81
CA VAL A 377 25.73 8.34 21.03
C VAL A 377 25.15 8.13 22.44
N SER A 378 23.84 7.87 22.52
CA SER A 378 23.16 7.59 23.79
C SER A 378 23.22 6.10 24.18
N GLY A 379 23.54 5.20 23.23
CA GLY A 379 23.38 3.75 23.39
C GLY A 379 21.96 3.25 23.10
N GLY A 380 21.06 4.12 22.63
CA GLY A 380 19.74 3.77 22.12
C GLY A 380 19.73 3.44 20.63
N LEU A 381 18.57 2.95 20.14
CA LEU A 381 18.38 2.45 18.77
C LEU A 381 18.73 3.47 17.69
N ASP A 382 18.30 4.72 17.84
CA ASP A 382 18.40 5.75 16.80
C ASP A 382 19.84 6.21 16.60
N SER A 383 20.56 6.47 17.70
CA SER A 383 21.98 6.80 17.66
C SER A 383 22.82 5.63 17.17
N THR A 384 22.43 4.41 17.47
CA THR A 384 23.05 3.19 16.94
C THR A 384 22.90 3.10 15.42
N LEU A 385 21.68 3.28 14.89
CA LEU A 385 21.46 3.25 13.43
C LEU A 385 22.22 4.37 12.73
N ALA A 386 22.26 5.58 13.32
CA ALA A 386 23.02 6.70 12.76
C ALA A 386 24.54 6.41 12.71
N LEU A 387 25.09 5.77 13.76
CA LEU A 387 26.50 5.38 13.81
C LEU A 387 26.82 4.30 12.76
N LEU A 388 25.94 3.33 12.55
CA LEU A 388 26.09 2.30 11.52
C LEU A 388 26.03 2.90 10.11
N ALA A 389 25.11 3.82 9.84
CA ALA A 389 25.02 4.56 8.58
C ALA A 389 26.27 5.43 8.33
N ALA A 390 26.80 6.06 9.39
CA ALA A 390 28.03 6.84 9.32
C ALA A 390 29.25 5.97 8.99
N ARG A 391 29.38 4.80 9.61
CA ARG A 391 30.43 3.84 9.30
C ARG A 391 30.37 3.41 7.82
N ASP A 392 29.18 3.03 7.34
CA ASP A 392 29.00 2.61 5.95
C ASP A 392 29.28 3.77 4.96
N ALA A 393 28.99 5.04 5.34
CA ALA A 393 29.34 6.22 4.56
C ALA A 393 30.86 6.48 4.50
N MET A 394 31.56 6.34 5.63
CA MET A 394 33.03 6.46 5.66
C MET A 394 33.69 5.38 4.81
N GLU A 395 33.20 4.15 4.85
CA GLU A 395 33.65 3.04 4.01
C GLU A 395 33.48 3.36 2.52
N GLN A 396 32.33 3.90 2.09
CA GLN A 396 32.08 4.33 0.71
C GLN A 396 33.06 5.41 0.22
N LEU A 397 33.48 6.29 1.12
CA LEU A 397 34.44 7.36 0.81
C LEU A 397 35.90 6.91 0.90
N GLY A 398 36.19 5.67 1.29
CA GLY A 398 37.54 5.20 1.58
C GLY A 398 38.20 5.92 2.76
N LEU A 399 37.41 6.46 3.69
CA LEU A 399 37.86 7.15 4.89
C LEU A 399 37.88 6.19 6.10
N PRO A 400 38.86 6.39 7.03
CA PRO A 400 38.94 5.54 8.20
C PRO A 400 37.75 5.79 9.16
N ALA A 401 37.24 4.73 9.79
CA ALA A 401 36.16 4.82 10.78
C ALA A 401 36.52 5.71 11.99
N ALA A 402 37.81 5.86 12.31
CA ALA A 402 38.31 6.81 13.31
C ALA A 402 38.04 8.30 12.98
N GLY A 403 37.58 8.61 11.76
CA GLY A 403 37.03 9.92 11.43
C GLY A 403 35.63 10.17 12.00
N ILE A 404 34.99 9.18 12.60
CA ILE A 404 33.71 9.34 13.32
C ILE A 404 34.02 9.57 14.81
N LEU A 405 33.58 10.70 15.34
CA LEU A 405 33.61 11.00 16.78
C LEU A 405 32.22 10.73 17.37
N GLY A 406 32.08 9.61 18.08
CA GLY A 406 30.93 9.30 18.89
C GLY A 406 31.03 9.97 20.26
N VAL A 407 30.08 10.85 20.58
CA VAL A 407 30.10 11.63 21.83
C VAL A 407 28.99 11.16 22.76
N SER A 408 29.36 10.58 23.89
CA SER A 408 28.44 10.30 24.99
C SER A 408 28.41 11.48 25.95
N MET A 409 27.21 11.93 26.28
CA MET A 409 27.01 13.11 27.13
C MET A 409 26.10 12.75 28.31
N PRO A 410 26.64 11.99 29.32
CA PRO A 410 25.84 11.54 30.44
C PRO A 410 25.31 12.72 31.27
N CYS A 411 24.06 12.59 31.71
CA CYS A 411 23.41 13.44 32.69
C CYS A 411 22.66 12.56 33.70
N VAL A 412 21.69 13.09 34.39
CA VAL A 412 21.01 12.43 35.52
C VAL A 412 20.21 11.17 35.15
N GLY A 413 19.76 11.03 33.90
CA GLY A 413 18.95 9.90 33.42
C GLY A 413 19.72 8.80 32.70
N THR A 414 21.03 8.95 32.51
CA THR A 414 21.83 8.00 31.73
C THR A 414 22.15 6.73 32.56
N THR A 415 21.78 5.55 32.03
CA THR A 415 22.03 4.27 32.71
C THR A 415 23.44 3.72 32.42
N LYS A 416 23.94 2.83 33.29
CA LYS A 416 25.23 2.16 33.05
C LYS A 416 25.20 1.27 31.81
N ARG A 417 24.04 0.66 31.51
CA ARG A 417 23.85 -0.26 30.36
C ARG A 417 23.97 0.52 29.04
N THR A 418 23.20 1.59 28.87
CA THR A 418 23.20 2.39 27.64
C THR A 418 24.56 3.05 27.39
N ARG A 419 25.21 3.57 28.46
CA ARG A 419 26.56 4.13 28.41
C ARG A 419 27.59 3.09 27.96
N GLY A 420 27.53 1.87 28.54
CA GLY A 420 28.42 0.76 28.17
C GLY A 420 28.22 0.31 26.71
N ASN A 421 26.98 0.24 26.26
CA ASN A 421 26.66 -0.10 24.87
C ASN A 421 27.14 0.94 23.88
N ALA A 422 27.01 2.23 24.18
CA ALA A 422 27.48 3.33 23.33
C ALA A 422 29.01 3.23 23.12
N GLN A 423 29.76 3.07 24.22
CA GLN A 423 31.21 2.94 24.17
C GLN A 423 31.64 1.67 23.41
N ALA A 424 31.12 0.52 23.79
CA ALA A 424 31.49 -0.76 23.20
C ALA A 424 31.22 -0.79 21.68
N LEU A 425 30.07 -0.26 21.24
CA LEU A 425 29.72 -0.21 19.84
C LEU A 425 30.67 0.71 19.06
N ALA A 426 30.93 1.93 19.54
CA ALA A 426 31.83 2.87 18.89
C ALA A 426 33.22 2.27 18.71
N GLU A 427 33.81 1.70 19.77
CA GLU A 427 35.12 1.04 19.74
C GLU A 427 35.15 -0.16 18.78
N LEU A 428 34.13 -1.02 18.81
CA LEU A 428 34.05 -2.19 17.93
C LEU A 428 33.88 -1.84 16.46
N LEU A 429 33.29 -0.69 16.14
CA LEU A 429 33.17 -0.16 14.78
C LEU A 429 34.41 0.63 14.33
N GLY A 430 35.40 0.83 15.22
CA GLY A 430 36.62 1.58 14.95
C GLY A 430 36.43 3.10 14.98
N ALA A 431 35.33 3.60 15.52
CA ALA A 431 35.07 5.03 15.72
C ALA A 431 35.82 5.56 16.96
N GLU A 432 36.15 6.85 16.96
CA GLU A 432 36.62 7.55 18.15
C GLU A 432 35.46 7.72 19.13
N TYR A 433 35.68 7.47 20.43
CA TYR A 433 34.69 7.64 21.48
C TYR A 433 35.16 8.69 22.49
N ARG A 434 34.26 9.62 22.80
CA ARG A 434 34.50 10.66 23.81
C ARG A 434 33.32 10.77 24.74
N GLU A 435 33.60 10.83 26.03
CA GLU A 435 32.59 11.07 27.04
C GLU A 435 32.75 12.45 27.65
N ILE A 436 31.66 13.21 27.72
CA ILE A 436 31.62 14.58 28.29
C ILE A 436 30.44 14.69 29.25
N ASP A 437 30.74 14.81 30.53
CA ASP A 437 29.71 14.99 31.56
C ASP A 437 29.14 16.40 31.49
N ILE A 438 27.83 16.53 31.21
CA ILE A 438 27.15 17.79 31.00
C ILE A 438 26.42 18.29 32.28
N ARG A 439 26.45 17.56 33.40
CA ARG A 439 25.68 17.89 34.60
C ARG A 439 25.96 19.29 35.10
N ALA A 440 27.23 19.68 35.23
CA ALA A 440 27.61 20.99 35.75
C ALA A 440 27.10 22.15 34.87
N ALA A 441 27.14 21.99 33.54
CA ALA A 441 26.63 23.01 32.61
C ALA A 441 25.10 23.14 32.70
N VAL A 442 24.38 22.00 32.74
CA VAL A 442 22.92 21.98 32.87
C VAL A 442 22.48 22.55 34.22
N GLU A 443 23.13 22.20 35.31
CA GLU A 443 22.85 22.77 36.64
C GLU A 443 23.08 24.27 36.70
N GLN A 444 24.15 24.78 36.06
CA GLN A 444 24.41 26.22 35.98
C GLN A 444 23.32 26.92 35.18
N HIS A 445 22.94 26.36 34.03
CA HIS A 445 21.88 26.90 33.18
C HIS A 445 20.52 26.97 33.90
N LEU A 446 20.14 25.91 34.63
CA LEU A 446 18.90 25.88 35.43
C LEU A 446 18.92 26.90 36.57
N ARG A 447 20.07 27.10 37.26
CA ARG A 447 20.24 28.14 38.26
C ARG A 447 20.07 29.56 37.68
N ASP A 448 20.62 29.81 36.49
CA ASP A 448 20.51 31.12 35.83
C ASP A 448 19.06 31.42 35.41
N LEU A 449 18.26 30.38 35.14
CA LEU A 449 16.81 30.49 34.92
C LEU A 449 15.98 30.65 36.20
N GLY A 450 16.57 30.45 37.40
CA GLY A 450 15.83 30.37 38.64
C GLY A 450 14.95 29.10 38.78
N HIS A 451 15.28 28.05 38.05
CA HIS A 451 14.55 26.79 38.09
C HIS A 451 14.90 26.00 39.36
N ALA A 452 13.88 25.53 40.06
CA ALA A 452 14.08 24.79 41.32
C ALA A 452 14.69 23.39 41.05
N PRO A 453 15.72 22.96 41.81
CA PRO A 453 16.45 21.72 41.56
C PRO A 453 15.60 20.43 41.64
N GLU A 454 14.47 20.47 42.36
CA GLU A 454 13.58 19.34 42.61
C GLU A 454 12.47 19.21 41.56
N VAL A 455 12.38 20.18 40.62
CA VAL A 455 11.33 20.20 39.58
C VAL A 455 11.87 19.49 38.32
N TYR A 456 11.25 18.38 37.94
CA TYR A 456 11.60 17.61 36.76
C TYR A 456 10.53 17.77 35.69
N ASP A 457 10.42 18.98 35.17
CA ASP A 457 9.45 19.37 34.13
C ASP A 457 10.07 19.41 32.73
N VAL A 458 9.29 19.85 31.74
CA VAL A 458 9.74 19.99 30.35
C VAL A 458 10.92 20.98 30.20
N THR A 459 11.09 21.94 31.11
CA THR A 459 12.25 22.85 31.12
C THR A 459 13.52 22.10 31.45
N PHE A 460 13.45 21.27 32.51
CA PHE A 460 14.55 20.41 32.93
C PHE A 460 14.98 19.42 31.83
N GLU A 461 14.03 18.77 31.17
CA GLU A 461 14.31 17.84 30.06
C GLU A 461 14.93 18.57 28.85
N ASN A 462 14.31 19.69 28.43
CA ASN A 462 14.76 20.42 27.26
C ASN A 462 16.12 21.11 27.45
N ALA A 463 16.47 21.55 28.67
CA ALA A 463 17.78 22.12 28.98
C ALA A 463 18.90 21.12 28.69
N GLN A 464 18.73 19.85 29.11
CA GLN A 464 19.70 18.78 28.84
C GLN A 464 19.85 18.48 27.35
N ALA A 465 18.73 18.41 26.60
CA ALA A 465 18.76 18.11 25.17
C ALA A 465 19.46 19.24 24.37
N ARG A 466 19.22 20.51 24.75
CA ARG A 466 19.87 21.66 24.09
C ARG A 466 21.36 21.74 24.44
N GLU A 467 21.76 21.45 25.66
CA GLU A 467 23.17 21.40 26.06
C GLU A 467 23.93 20.38 25.23
N ARG A 468 23.36 19.17 25.04
CA ARG A 468 23.95 18.14 24.17
C ARG A 468 24.11 18.64 22.74
N THR A 469 23.11 19.29 22.19
CA THR A 469 23.16 19.79 20.81
C THR A 469 24.17 20.91 20.64
N GLN A 470 24.22 21.86 21.56
CA GLN A 470 25.20 22.94 21.55
C GLN A 470 26.63 22.37 21.54
N LEU A 471 26.91 21.43 22.44
CA LEU A 471 28.22 20.80 22.57
C LEU A 471 28.62 20.03 21.32
N LEU A 472 27.68 19.30 20.68
CA LEU A 472 27.95 18.60 19.41
C LEU A 472 28.28 19.57 18.27
N MET A 473 27.59 20.72 18.17
CA MET A 473 27.83 21.72 17.15
C MET A 473 29.20 22.39 17.33
N ASP A 474 29.57 22.72 18.58
CA ASP A 474 30.87 23.33 18.89
C ASP A 474 32.03 22.36 18.67
N LEU A 475 31.85 21.06 19.03
CA LEU A 475 32.81 20.01 18.71
C LEU A 475 32.98 19.84 17.20
N ALA A 476 31.90 19.91 16.43
CA ALA A 476 31.97 19.81 14.97
C ALA A 476 32.79 20.96 14.37
N ASN A 477 32.69 22.18 14.93
CA ASN A 477 33.53 23.30 14.54
C ASN A 477 35.01 23.04 14.86
N GLN A 478 35.32 22.54 16.07
CA GLN A 478 36.70 22.20 16.47
C GLN A 478 37.33 21.12 15.59
N GLU A 479 36.56 20.08 15.27
CA GLU A 479 37.02 18.90 14.54
C GLU A 479 36.92 19.07 13.02
N ASN A 480 36.41 20.21 12.52
CA ASN A 480 36.04 20.42 11.12
C ASN A 480 35.20 19.26 10.59
N ALA A 481 34.13 18.97 11.28
CA ALA A 481 33.27 17.81 11.08
C ALA A 481 31.81 18.21 10.81
N LEU A 482 31.01 17.24 10.35
CA LEU A 482 29.58 17.38 10.15
C LEU A 482 28.82 16.67 11.29
N VAL A 483 27.84 17.34 11.90
CA VAL A 483 26.95 16.73 12.90
C VAL A 483 25.89 15.87 12.22
N VAL A 484 25.86 14.58 12.57
CA VAL A 484 24.86 13.62 12.09
C VAL A 484 23.71 13.54 13.07
N GLY A 485 22.48 13.80 12.58
CA GLY A 485 21.25 13.68 13.35
C GLY A 485 20.79 12.25 13.49
N THR A 486 20.25 11.94 14.65
CA THR A 486 19.80 10.59 15.01
C THR A 486 18.28 10.43 15.01
N GLY A 487 17.49 11.51 15.06
CA GLY A 487 16.02 11.49 15.13
C GLY A 487 15.37 10.73 13.99
N ASP A 488 14.38 9.90 14.30
CA ASP A 488 13.65 9.06 13.36
C ASP A 488 12.32 9.67 12.89
N LEU A 489 11.68 9.01 11.90
CA LEU A 489 10.43 9.49 11.31
C LEU A 489 9.27 9.50 12.31
N SER A 490 9.18 8.54 13.23
CA SER A 490 8.09 8.43 14.20
C SER A 490 8.18 9.52 15.26
N GLU A 491 9.40 9.84 15.72
CA GLU A 491 9.67 10.98 16.61
C GLU A 491 9.30 12.30 15.94
N LEU A 492 9.66 12.45 14.66
CA LEU A 492 9.30 13.64 13.87
C LEU A 492 7.78 13.75 13.65
N ALA A 493 7.07 12.64 13.44
CA ALA A 493 5.62 12.63 13.31
C ALA A 493 4.93 13.10 14.59
N LEU A 494 5.38 12.61 15.74
CA LEU A 494 4.84 12.92 17.06
C LEU A 494 5.40 14.23 17.65
N GLY A 495 6.46 14.80 17.04
CA GLY A 495 7.23 15.89 17.62
C GLY A 495 7.82 15.51 18.98
N TRP A 496 8.16 14.23 19.17
CA TRP A 496 8.80 13.70 20.37
C TRP A 496 10.31 13.95 20.33
N CYS A 497 10.66 15.19 20.31
CA CYS A 497 12.02 15.72 20.31
C CYS A 497 12.00 17.15 20.88
N THR A 498 13.13 17.60 21.39
CA THR A 498 13.28 18.97 21.88
C THR A 498 13.55 19.91 20.71
N TYR A 499 12.67 20.91 20.53
CA TYR A 499 12.88 21.97 19.52
C TYR A 499 14.21 22.68 19.77
N ASN A 500 15.02 22.82 18.72
CA ASN A 500 16.37 23.38 18.78
C ASN A 500 17.28 22.63 19.78
N GLY A 501 17.04 21.35 19.93
CA GLY A 501 17.86 20.41 20.70
C GLY A 501 18.17 19.19 19.83
N ASP A 502 17.83 18.00 20.29
CA ASP A 502 18.07 16.71 19.60
C ASP A 502 17.41 16.60 18.22
N HIS A 503 16.41 17.42 17.91
CA HIS A 503 15.81 17.48 16.57
C HIS A 503 16.67 18.21 15.53
N MET A 504 17.73 18.93 15.94
CA MET A 504 18.62 19.69 15.06
C MET A 504 19.92 18.95 14.79
N SER A 505 20.36 19.03 13.54
CA SER A 505 21.64 18.50 13.08
C SER A 505 22.02 19.13 11.74
N MET A 506 23.19 18.79 11.21
CA MET A 506 23.59 19.21 9.87
C MET A 506 23.10 18.24 8.78
N TYR A 507 22.84 16.97 9.14
CA TYR A 507 22.25 15.97 8.26
C TYR A 507 21.56 14.85 9.07
N GLY A 508 20.25 14.65 8.88
CA GLY A 508 19.45 13.64 9.61
C GLY A 508 19.33 12.34 8.85
N VAL A 509 20.19 11.36 9.12
CA VAL A 509 20.23 10.09 8.35
C VAL A 509 19.02 9.19 8.55
N ASN A 510 18.32 9.32 9.69
CA ASN A 510 17.15 8.50 10.05
C ASN A 510 15.82 9.24 9.81
N ALA A 511 15.81 10.47 9.31
CA ALA A 511 14.62 11.33 9.23
C ALA A 511 13.43 10.73 8.44
N SER A 512 13.66 9.73 7.63
CA SER A 512 12.63 9.01 6.85
C SER A 512 12.50 7.52 7.24
N VAL A 513 13.09 7.11 8.37
CA VAL A 513 13.04 5.73 8.89
C VAL A 513 12.15 5.70 10.13
N PRO A 514 10.96 5.05 10.12
CA PRO A 514 10.10 4.94 11.29
C PRO A 514 10.68 4.00 12.35
N LYS A 515 10.27 4.17 13.61
CA LYS A 515 10.80 3.43 14.77
C LYS A 515 10.74 1.91 14.61
N THR A 516 9.65 1.39 14.05
CA THR A 516 9.51 -0.05 13.76
C THR A 516 10.56 -0.55 12.76
N LEU A 517 10.89 0.27 11.77
CA LEU A 517 11.91 -0.06 10.77
C LEU A 517 13.34 0.17 11.32
N VAL A 518 13.56 1.12 12.26
CA VAL A 518 14.84 1.27 12.97
C VAL A 518 15.20 -0.02 13.68
N LYS A 519 14.26 -0.61 14.43
CA LYS A 519 14.45 -1.91 15.10
C LYS A 519 14.85 -3.00 14.09
N ALA A 520 14.14 -3.09 12.97
CA ALA A 520 14.42 -4.08 11.93
C ALA A 520 15.80 -3.90 11.30
N LEU A 521 16.20 -2.65 11.02
CA LEU A 521 17.52 -2.32 10.46
C LEU A 521 18.66 -2.65 11.42
N VAL A 522 18.55 -2.30 12.69
CA VAL A 522 19.56 -2.65 13.70
C VAL A 522 19.68 -4.18 13.83
N GLY A 523 18.56 -4.92 13.81
CA GLY A 523 18.58 -6.39 13.79
C GLY A 523 19.24 -6.98 12.52
N TRP A 524 18.99 -6.39 11.37
CA TRP A 524 19.66 -6.77 10.13
C TRP A 524 21.17 -6.49 10.16
N HIS A 525 21.60 -5.33 10.67
CA HIS A 525 23.01 -5.02 10.87
C HIS A 525 23.68 -5.97 11.87
N ALA A 526 22.97 -6.38 12.94
CA ALA A 526 23.46 -7.35 13.90
C ALA A 526 23.81 -8.69 13.24
N LYS A 527 22.94 -9.19 12.35
CA LYS A 527 23.24 -10.40 11.55
C LYS A 527 24.42 -10.15 10.60
N ARG A 528 24.38 -9.08 9.79
CA ARG A 528 25.40 -8.76 8.78
C ARG A 528 26.80 -8.60 9.35
N LEU A 529 26.94 -7.84 10.45
CA LEU A 529 28.23 -7.56 11.08
C LEU A 529 28.66 -8.68 12.02
N GLY A 530 27.71 -9.44 12.56
CA GLY A 530 27.96 -10.60 13.42
C GLY A 530 28.72 -11.73 12.74
N GLU A 531 28.53 -11.89 11.41
CA GLU A 531 29.32 -12.85 10.61
C GLU A 531 30.82 -12.56 10.65
N GLN A 532 31.20 -11.28 10.76
CA GLN A 532 32.58 -10.84 10.84
C GLN A 532 33.09 -10.72 12.29
N ASN A 533 32.24 -10.26 13.20
CA ASN A 533 32.57 -10.04 14.61
C ASN A 533 31.37 -10.32 15.54
N PRO A 534 31.31 -11.49 16.21
CA PRO A 534 30.22 -11.84 17.12
C PRO A 534 30.01 -10.87 18.29
N ARG A 535 31.04 -10.11 18.70
CA ARG A 535 30.91 -9.09 19.75
C ARG A 535 30.04 -7.92 19.31
N ILE A 536 30.12 -7.51 18.04
CA ILE A 536 29.22 -6.47 17.49
C ILE A 536 27.77 -6.95 17.55
N GLN A 537 27.52 -8.20 17.14
CA GLN A 537 26.18 -8.79 17.22
C GLN A 537 25.63 -8.77 18.66
N ALA A 538 26.42 -9.19 19.63
CA ALA A 538 26.00 -9.21 21.03
C ALA A 538 25.60 -7.83 21.53
N VAL A 539 26.39 -6.79 21.25
CA VAL A 539 26.08 -5.40 21.64
C VAL A 539 24.81 -4.90 20.94
N LEU A 540 24.66 -5.14 19.63
CA LEU A 540 23.46 -4.71 18.89
C LEU A 540 22.19 -5.42 19.37
N LEU A 541 22.26 -6.70 19.74
CA LEU A 541 21.13 -7.42 20.32
C LEU A 541 20.78 -6.91 21.73
N ASP A 542 21.76 -6.53 22.55
CA ASP A 542 21.52 -5.92 23.87
C ASP A 542 20.85 -4.53 23.73
N ILE A 543 21.24 -3.74 22.71
CA ILE A 543 20.58 -2.47 22.39
C ILE A 543 19.12 -2.69 21.98
N LEU A 544 18.85 -3.71 21.15
CA LEU A 544 17.49 -4.05 20.73
C LEU A 544 16.59 -4.46 21.90
N ASP A 545 17.14 -5.10 22.92
CA ASP A 545 16.43 -5.52 24.13
C ASP A 545 16.27 -4.39 25.17
N THR A 546 16.88 -3.23 24.93
CA THR A 546 16.80 -2.07 25.84
C THR A 546 15.47 -1.32 25.62
N PRO A 547 14.69 -1.04 26.69
CA PRO A 547 13.46 -0.26 26.58
C PRO A 547 13.71 1.15 26.02
N ILE A 548 12.77 1.64 25.18
CA ILE A 548 12.85 2.98 24.62
C ILE A 548 12.54 4.02 25.69
N SER A 549 13.52 4.88 25.97
CA SER A 549 13.39 5.99 26.95
C SER A 549 14.19 7.20 26.48
N PRO A 550 13.73 8.42 26.74
CA PRO A 550 14.50 9.64 26.45
C PRO A 550 15.68 9.86 27.39
N GLU A 551 15.79 9.09 28.51
CA GLU A 551 16.85 9.19 29.52
C GLU A 551 17.11 10.62 30.03
N LEU A 552 16.04 11.41 30.20
CA LEU A 552 16.11 12.80 30.63
C LEU A 552 15.72 12.99 32.10
N LEU A 553 14.96 12.05 32.68
CA LEU A 553 14.57 12.06 34.10
C LEU A 553 15.53 11.21 34.93
N PRO A 554 15.71 11.53 36.23
CA PRO A 554 16.54 10.72 37.13
C PRO A 554 16.10 9.25 37.15
N VAL A 555 17.07 8.33 37.22
CA VAL A 555 16.78 6.90 37.40
C VAL A 555 16.18 6.66 38.79
N GLY A 556 15.34 5.62 38.93
CA GLY A 556 14.80 5.21 40.19
C GLY A 556 15.88 4.75 41.22
N ALA A 557 15.49 4.57 42.48
CA ALA A 557 16.40 4.14 43.52
C ALA A 557 17.03 2.73 43.28
N ASP A 558 16.41 1.95 42.41
CA ASP A 558 16.86 0.63 41.93
C ASP A 558 17.76 0.72 40.68
N GLY A 559 17.97 1.93 40.12
CA GLY A 559 18.74 2.17 38.91
C GLY A 559 17.96 1.91 37.62
N GLU A 560 16.64 1.64 37.70
CA GLU A 560 15.75 1.44 36.54
C GLU A 560 15.23 2.78 36.00
N LEU A 561 14.81 2.76 34.73
CA LEU A 561 14.22 3.92 34.04
C LEU A 561 12.84 4.25 34.62
N VAL A 562 12.67 5.47 35.09
CA VAL A 562 11.38 5.97 35.63
C VAL A 562 10.40 6.30 34.50
N GLN A 563 10.91 6.72 33.33
CA GLN A 563 10.07 7.12 32.19
C GLN A 563 10.26 6.15 31.01
N ARG A 564 9.17 5.54 30.57
CA ARG A 564 9.12 4.79 29.33
C ARG A 564 8.29 5.57 28.31
N THR A 565 8.84 5.79 27.14
CA THR A 565 8.19 6.57 26.06
C THR A 565 6.83 6.00 25.70
N GLU A 566 6.72 4.68 25.56
CA GLU A 566 5.46 4.02 25.18
C GLU A 566 4.37 4.05 26.27
N GLU A 567 4.71 4.30 27.53
CA GLU A 567 3.71 4.54 28.60
C GLU A 567 3.05 5.90 28.47
N THR A 568 3.79 6.89 27.95
CA THR A 568 3.29 8.27 27.75
C THR A 568 2.56 8.44 26.41
N LEU A 569 3.11 7.88 25.36
CA LEU A 569 2.63 8.08 23.98
C LEU A 569 1.69 6.95 23.50
N GLY A 570 1.83 5.75 24.03
CA GLY A 570 1.33 4.51 23.44
C GLY A 570 2.39 3.85 22.55
N LYS A 571 2.11 2.64 22.09
CA LYS A 571 3.04 1.84 21.27
C LYS A 571 3.38 2.51 19.94
N TYR A 572 4.66 2.55 19.61
CA TYR A 572 5.13 3.05 18.31
C TYR A 572 4.55 2.26 17.12
N ASP A 573 4.25 0.99 17.29
CA ASP A 573 3.62 0.16 16.25
C ASP A 573 2.30 0.77 15.76
N LEU A 574 1.46 1.30 16.68
CA LEU A 574 0.20 1.97 16.36
C LEU A 574 0.42 3.34 15.71
N HIS A 575 1.44 4.09 16.14
CA HIS A 575 1.79 5.38 15.56
C HIS A 575 2.29 5.23 14.13
N ASP A 576 3.19 4.28 13.88
CA ASP A 576 3.73 3.99 12.55
C ASP A 576 2.63 3.46 11.62
N PHE A 577 1.73 2.61 12.14
CA PHE A 577 0.55 2.17 11.41
C PHE A 577 -0.34 3.34 11.00
N ALA A 578 -0.66 4.24 11.93
CA ALA A 578 -1.46 5.42 11.64
C ALA A 578 -0.79 6.34 10.60
N LEU A 579 0.50 6.59 10.77
CA LEU A 579 1.30 7.41 9.87
C LEU A 579 1.30 6.85 8.44
N TYR A 580 1.53 5.54 8.30
CA TYR A 580 1.54 4.88 7.01
C TYR A 580 0.18 4.98 6.31
N HIS A 581 -0.89 4.61 7.01
CA HIS A 581 -2.22 4.55 6.40
C HIS A 581 -2.81 5.94 6.12
N MET A 582 -2.47 6.93 6.93
CA MET A 582 -2.84 8.32 6.67
C MET A 582 -2.14 8.86 5.42
N LEU A 583 -0.82 8.67 5.29
CA LEU A 583 -0.04 9.30 4.21
C LEU A 583 -0.03 8.49 2.92
N ARG A 584 -0.05 7.16 3.00
CA ARG A 584 -0.05 6.27 1.81
C ARG A 584 -1.44 5.87 1.35
N GLY A 585 -2.35 5.62 2.29
CA GLY A 585 -3.71 5.20 1.99
C GLY A 585 -4.69 6.36 1.80
N GLY A 586 -4.34 7.56 2.31
CA GLY A 586 -5.25 8.70 2.35
C GLY A 586 -6.45 8.46 3.29
N TYR A 587 -6.35 7.50 4.20
CA TYR A 587 -7.47 7.09 5.04
C TYR A 587 -7.73 8.07 6.19
N GLY A 588 -9.02 8.30 6.46
CA GLY A 588 -9.46 9.06 7.62
C GLY A 588 -9.29 8.31 8.94
N PRO A 589 -9.34 9.04 10.07
CA PRO A 589 -9.11 8.48 11.41
C PRO A 589 -10.03 7.32 11.79
N GLU A 590 -11.32 7.40 11.48
CA GLU A 590 -12.30 6.34 11.76
C GLU A 590 -11.91 5.01 11.07
N ARG A 591 -11.51 5.09 9.80
CA ARG A 591 -11.07 3.91 9.06
C ARG A 591 -9.76 3.34 9.61
N ILE A 592 -8.79 4.19 9.94
CA ILE A 592 -7.53 3.76 10.55
C ILE A 592 -7.80 3.09 11.91
N PHE A 593 -8.73 3.61 12.70
CA PHE A 593 -9.15 3.00 13.96
C PHE A 593 -9.74 1.60 13.75
N GLU A 594 -10.67 1.42 12.80
CA GLU A 594 -11.24 0.10 12.48
C GLU A 594 -10.18 -0.89 11.97
N MET A 595 -9.26 -0.42 11.12
CA MET A 595 -8.12 -1.25 10.66
C MET A 595 -7.21 -1.65 11.82
N ALA A 596 -6.91 -0.73 12.73
CA ALA A 596 -6.08 -1.02 13.90
C ALA A 596 -6.75 -2.04 14.84
N ARG A 597 -8.06 -1.95 15.05
CA ARG A 597 -8.83 -2.94 15.82
C ARG A 597 -8.76 -4.35 15.22
N LEU A 598 -8.78 -4.44 13.91
CA LEU A 598 -8.65 -5.72 13.20
C LEU A 598 -7.21 -6.26 13.25
N ALA A 599 -6.23 -5.37 13.15
CA ALA A 599 -4.81 -5.74 13.21
C ALA A 599 -4.36 -6.16 14.62
N TRP A 600 -4.91 -5.56 15.68
CA TRP A 600 -4.60 -5.86 17.09
C TRP A 600 -5.85 -6.22 17.88
N PRO A 601 -6.46 -7.39 17.64
CA PRO A 601 -7.66 -7.83 18.36
C PRO A 601 -7.43 -8.07 19.85
N GLU A 602 -6.15 -8.20 20.28
CA GLU A 602 -5.74 -8.34 21.68
C GLU A 602 -5.67 -7.02 22.45
N LEU A 603 -5.73 -5.87 21.78
CA LEU A 603 -5.71 -4.57 22.43
C LEU A 603 -7.14 -4.07 22.67
N GLU A 604 -7.35 -3.46 23.84
CA GLU A 604 -8.63 -2.82 24.16
C GLU A 604 -8.93 -1.65 23.17
N PRO A 605 -10.15 -1.56 22.65
CA PRO A 605 -10.52 -0.51 21.68
C PRO A 605 -10.25 0.91 22.20
N ASP A 606 -10.46 1.16 23.50
CA ASP A 606 -10.21 2.46 24.12
C ASP A 606 -8.73 2.81 24.17
N TYR A 607 -7.85 1.82 24.32
CA TYR A 607 -6.41 2.01 24.24
C TYR A 607 -5.99 2.44 22.83
N ILE A 608 -6.49 1.74 21.80
CA ILE A 608 -6.24 2.08 20.40
C ILE A 608 -6.73 3.50 20.11
N ARG A 609 -7.96 3.84 20.52
CA ARG A 609 -8.56 5.16 20.34
C ARG A 609 -7.73 6.26 21.01
N THR A 610 -7.29 6.03 22.23
CA THR A 610 -6.47 6.98 23.01
C THR A 610 -5.13 7.21 22.31
N THR A 611 -4.48 6.14 21.86
CA THR A 611 -3.19 6.22 21.15
C THR A 611 -3.32 6.98 19.83
N LEU A 612 -4.35 6.68 19.03
CA LEU A 612 -4.61 7.40 17.78
C LEU A 612 -4.99 8.88 18.02
N THR A 613 -5.76 9.18 19.07
CA THR A 613 -6.06 10.56 19.48
C THR A 613 -4.77 11.30 19.83
N THR A 614 -3.86 10.67 20.56
CA THR A 614 -2.54 11.20 20.89
C THR A 614 -1.73 11.46 19.62
N PHE A 615 -1.74 10.50 18.68
CA PHE A 615 -1.08 10.64 17.37
C PHE A 615 -1.57 11.90 16.64
N TYR A 616 -2.88 12.05 16.41
CA TYR A 616 -3.42 13.17 15.65
C TYR A 616 -3.18 14.51 16.36
N ARG A 617 -3.42 14.60 17.68
CA ARG A 617 -3.15 15.82 18.42
C ARG A 617 -1.70 16.27 18.30
N ARG A 618 -0.77 15.34 18.48
CA ARG A 618 0.66 15.65 18.40
C ARG A 618 1.10 15.92 16.97
N PHE A 619 0.64 15.14 16.00
CA PHE A 619 0.95 15.33 14.59
C PHE A 619 0.61 16.76 14.13
N PHE A 620 -0.50 17.31 14.56
CA PHE A 620 -0.90 18.68 14.23
C PHE A 620 -0.16 19.72 15.09
N SER A 621 -0.21 19.62 16.40
CA SER A 621 0.35 20.63 17.30
C SER A 621 1.87 20.77 17.22
N GLN A 622 2.58 19.75 16.75
CA GLN A 622 4.04 19.73 16.65
C GLN A 622 4.57 20.02 15.23
N GLN A 623 3.71 20.46 14.31
CA GLN A 623 4.12 20.78 12.94
C GLN A 623 5.24 21.85 12.88
N PHE A 624 5.25 22.82 13.75
CA PHE A 624 6.28 23.86 13.79
C PHE A 624 7.70 23.29 13.92
N LYS A 625 7.88 22.15 14.58
CA LYS A 625 9.16 21.44 14.67
C LYS A 625 9.59 20.87 13.30
N ARG A 626 8.63 20.36 12.52
CA ARG A 626 8.90 19.80 11.19
C ARG A 626 9.21 20.87 10.15
N SER A 627 8.74 22.10 10.34
CA SER A 627 8.98 23.20 9.40
C SER A 627 10.46 23.56 9.23
N CYS A 628 11.32 23.22 10.19
CA CYS A 628 12.76 23.50 10.17
C CYS A 628 13.61 22.22 10.24
N LEU A 629 13.11 21.09 9.75
CA LEU A 629 13.87 19.84 9.75
C LEU A 629 15.17 19.96 8.96
N PRO A 630 16.27 19.38 9.49
CA PRO A 630 17.51 19.18 8.73
C PRO A 630 17.28 18.40 7.43
N ASP A 631 18.21 18.54 6.50
CA ASP A 631 18.25 17.66 5.33
C ASP A 631 18.50 16.21 5.74
N GLY A 632 17.94 15.27 4.99
CA GLY A 632 18.14 13.84 5.20
C GLY A 632 17.61 13.03 4.02
N PRO A 633 18.05 11.77 3.86
CA PRO A 633 17.64 10.95 2.73
C PRO A 633 16.21 10.44 2.89
N LYS A 634 15.44 10.46 1.81
CA LYS A 634 14.16 9.75 1.74
C LYS A 634 14.42 8.29 1.39
N VAL A 635 14.11 7.38 2.31
CA VAL A 635 14.38 5.94 2.14
C VAL A 635 13.15 5.12 1.71
N GLY A 636 11.97 5.64 1.92
CA GLY A 636 10.71 4.94 1.64
C GLY A 636 9.64 5.84 1.03
N SER A 637 8.43 5.30 0.89
CA SER A 637 7.28 6.02 0.32
C SER A 637 6.69 7.10 1.25
N VAL A 638 7.02 7.07 2.53
CA VAL A 638 6.57 8.04 3.55
C VAL A 638 7.75 8.87 4.04
N SER A 639 7.58 10.17 4.06
CA SER A 639 8.52 11.14 4.62
C SER A 639 7.75 12.37 5.09
N LEU A 640 8.32 13.13 6.00
CA LEU A 640 7.74 14.37 6.56
C LEU A 640 8.59 15.61 6.25
N SER A 641 9.46 15.50 5.23
CA SER A 641 10.27 16.65 4.81
C SER A 641 9.39 17.82 4.35
N PRO A 642 9.56 19.03 4.92
CA PRO A 642 8.77 20.20 4.54
C PRO A 642 9.13 20.73 3.14
N ARG A 643 10.24 20.25 2.55
CA ARG A 643 10.73 20.67 1.24
C ARG A 643 9.96 20.02 0.09
N GLY A 644 9.37 18.84 0.32
CA GLY A 644 8.68 18.11 -0.74
C GLY A 644 7.52 17.23 -0.30
N ASP A 645 7.69 16.42 0.74
CA ASP A 645 6.78 15.33 1.05
C ASP A 645 5.52 15.75 1.84
N TRP A 646 5.70 16.60 2.86
CA TRP A 646 4.59 17.02 3.73
C TRP A 646 4.67 18.51 4.05
N ARG A 647 3.73 19.27 3.51
CA ARG A 647 3.62 20.72 3.71
C ARG A 647 2.30 21.03 4.40
N MET A 648 2.35 21.21 5.70
CA MET A 648 1.18 21.54 6.51
C MET A 648 1.45 22.86 7.24
N PRO A 649 0.47 23.79 7.34
CA PRO A 649 0.60 24.96 8.19
C PRO A 649 0.73 24.55 9.65
N SER A 650 1.56 25.28 10.42
CA SER A 650 1.83 24.96 11.83
C SER A 650 0.64 25.23 12.77
N ASP A 651 -0.32 25.98 12.31
CA ASP A 651 -1.55 26.39 13.00
C ASP A 651 -2.80 25.65 12.49
N ALA A 652 -2.62 24.51 11.79
CA ALA A 652 -3.73 23.67 11.35
C ALA A 652 -4.47 23.06 12.55
N ASP A 653 -5.82 23.10 12.50
CA ASP A 653 -6.68 22.56 13.55
C ASP A 653 -6.93 21.05 13.35
N PRO A 654 -6.70 20.21 14.37
CA PRO A 654 -6.93 18.77 14.29
C PRO A 654 -8.40 18.36 14.46
N ALA A 655 -9.34 19.27 14.65
CA ALA A 655 -10.70 18.96 15.09
C ALA A 655 -11.41 17.90 14.22
N GLU A 656 -11.24 17.94 12.89
CA GLU A 656 -11.83 16.95 11.99
C GLU A 656 -11.18 15.57 12.13
N PHE A 657 -9.92 15.50 12.52
CA PHE A 657 -9.16 14.25 12.71
C PHE A 657 -9.36 13.63 14.09
N LEU A 658 -10.11 14.27 14.97
CA LEU A 658 -10.41 13.81 16.33
C LEU A 658 -11.86 13.31 16.48
N LYS A 659 -12.65 13.29 15.41
CA LYS A 659 -14.06 12.84 15.36
C LYS A 659 -14.20 11.37 14.97
N PHE A 660 -13.64 10.44 15.75
CA PHE A 660 -13.72 9.00 15.47
C PHE A 660 -13.91 8.15 16.71
#